data_781d2e80b4f85baf96606e1d5dded06b
#
_entry.id   781d2e80b4f85baf96606e1d5dded06b
#
_cell.length_a   1.000
_cell.length_b   1.000
_cell.length_c   1.000
_cell.angle_alpha   90.00
_cell.angle_beta   90.00
_cell.angle_gamma   90.00
#
_symmetry.space_group_name_H-M   'P 1'
#
loop_
_entity.id
_entity.type
_entity.pdbx_description
1 polymer ?
#
loop_
_entity_poly.entity_id
_entity_poly.type
_entity_poly.pdbx_seq_one_letter_code
_entity_poly.pdbx_strand_id
1 'polypeptide(L)'
;MILFQKDFVEQGAIVDYDTSNASFIKMAMVLKDLGIKNNKFMLALYNPKLKGVDPYDPDLDTETQLMIIKEIKINPWYYLREVVRVPSQGATEGSPFILDRANLAFFWVYFNSIDIFETIPRQIGKTIAAMVLTSWVLFFAGQATNIGLFARGAALQVENVKRLKDIRDVLPHYLIKQSINDTNNKEGITYAALNNAYKTFTAQSEIQSAIDQGRGQSLAITHWDEFAFYKMNWLSFPAATATTDTAAAQLKATGVPVCNIITTTAGRLDEKRGKYAFKIRSQCLQFTEHLYDLKDHDELEDLLIKNSENQMIYIEFGYKQLGKDDKWFNKVTRNKDPDVIQMDYLNRWISGTSEGIVPTFLLEKINDSLQQPKHVTMIDQVRFLWYVEAAEYASKEFHERPFIIGCDTSDNVGRDYTTILLLDPSNMSVVATARSNVVNLITMAKSVLKLMNDFPRSVFIPERNKNGAMFIDLILTEMEHTSFRPLHRIYNTVVQKFHDGKDPVDYFDIRGEGRRVFGFNTNETSRDMLTKQTLFNTLNLNHSKIYDQELIAEISGLRQKNGRVDHGSDNDDHDDLLIAYLLTCWLVLYGKNLHYYGLEDQDLLSKMDRQGNPIEAGEKERQIKIQRRLQELDILLSNCNSEVQRKMYENEQKDLRLLADDTIIDPTTISVSQVKQEKETGAHIDFYDFEGNKNLWMNMF
;
A
#
# COMPACT_ATOMS: atom_id res chain seq x y z
N MET A 1 23.47 -19.22 4.87
CA MET A 1 22.87 -18.27 5.87
C MET A 1 21.64 -18.94 6.46
N ILE A 2 21.38 -18.82 7.75
CA ILE A 2 20.23 -19.48 8.41
C ILE A 2 19.02 -18.55 8.34
N LEU A 3 18.03 -18.91 7.53
CA LEU A 3 16.79 -18.14 7.33
C LEU A 3 15.55 -19.01 7.54
N PHE A 4 15.63 -20.30 7.15
CA PHE A 4 14.55 -21.28 7.25
C PHE A 4 14.90 -22.37 8.26
N GLN A 5 13.89 -23.08 8.75
CA GLN A 5 14.11 -24.10 9.77
C GLN A 5 15.05 -25.22 9.31
N LYS A 6 15.01 -25.61 8.03
CA LYS A 6 15.86 -26.62 7.45
C LYS A 6 17.36 -26.26 7.43
N ASP A 7 17.65 -24.95 7.33
CA ASP A 7 19.02 -24.44 7.16
C ASP A 7 19.94 -24.84 8.34
N PHE A 8 19.40 -24.95 9.56
CA PHE A 8 20.18 -25.37 10.72
C PHE A 8 20.84 -26.73 10.52
N VAL A 9 20.10 -27.70 9.98
CA VAL A 9 20.60 -29.04 9.73
C VAL A 9 21.51 -29.05 8.50
N GLU A 10 21.07 -28.41 7.42
CA GLU A 10 21.81 -28.42 6.15
C GLU A 10 23.15 -27.68 6.25
N GLN A 11 23.24 -26.66 7.06
CA GLN A 11 24.45 -25.83 7.21
C GLN A 11 25.23 -26.09 8.51
N GLY A 12 24.77 -27.01 9.34
CA GLY A 12 25.46 -27.42 10.56
C GLY A 12 25.54 -26.34 11.64
N ALA A 13 24.57 -25.44 11.69
CA ALA A 13 24.53 -24.38 12.69
C ALA A 13 23.82 -24.83 13.97
N ILE A 14 24.21 -24.25 15.09
CA ILE A 14 23.55 -24.42 16.38
C ILE A 14 22.76 -23.17 16.78
N VAL A 15 21.90 -23.31 17.78
CA VAL A 15 21.21 -22.18 18.42
C VAL A 15 22.02 -21.70 19.62
N ASP A 16 22.39 -20.44 19.63
CA ASP A 16 23.13 -19.82 20.72
C ASP A 16 22.16 -19.12 21.70
N TYR A 17 21.97 -19.69 22.87
CA TYR A 17 21.20 -19.12 23.97
C TYR A 17 22.07 -18.38 24.99
N ASP A 18 23.39 -18.43 24.87
CA ASP A 18 24.31 -17.80 25.82
C ASP A 18 24.69 -16.37 25.37
N THR A 19 23.98 -15.85 24.39
CA THR A 19 24.15 -14.46 23.94
C THR A 19 23.92 -13.46 25.06
N SER A 20 24.77 -12.43 25.15
CA SER A 20 24.61 -11.31 26.08
C SER A 20 23.50 -10.33 25.61
N ASN A 21 23.09 -10.39 24.35
CA ASN A 21 22.06 -9.52 23.79
C ASN A 21 20.65 -10.08 24.01
N ALA A 22 20.07 -9.74 25.14
CA ALA A 22 18.75 -10.20 25.57
C ALA A 22 17.62 -9.87 24.57
N SER A 23 17.79 -8.90 23.66
CA SER A 23 16.75 -8.52 22.68
C SER A 23 16.50 -9.63 21.67
N PHE A 24 17.51 -10.41 21.28
CA PHE A 24 17.39 -11.55 20.36
C PHE A 24 16.63 -12.73 21.00
N ILE A 25 16.93 -13.02 22.27
CA ILE A 25 16.18 -14.06 23.02
C ILE A 25 14.73 -13.63 23.19
N LYS A 26 14.49 -12.36 23.59
CA LYS A 26 13.14 -11.81 23.70
C LYS A 26 12.38 -11.91 22.37
N MET A 27 13.03 -11.65 21.25
CA MET A 27 12.39 -11.74 19.93
C MET A 27 12.03 -13.20 19.59
N ALA A 28 12.88 -14.17 19.89
CA ALA A 28 12.55 -15.59 19.73
C ALA A 28 11.32 -16.00 20.57
N MET A 29 11.16 -15.45 21.78
CA MET A 29 9.96 -15.65 22.60
C MET A 29 8.73 -15.01 21.97
N VAL A 30 8.83 -13.75 21.50
CA VAL A 30 7.72 -13.05 20.82
C VAL A 30 7.24 -13.84 19.60
N LEU A 31 8.14 -14.31 18.74
CA LEU A 31 7.77 -15.15 17.60
C LEU A 31 7.07 -16.45 18.02
N LYS A 32 7.57 -17.11 19.09
CA LYS A 32 6.93 -18.29 19.64
C LYS A 32 5.52 -18.02 20.14
N ASP A 33 5.31 -16.88 20.82
CA ASP A 33 4.00 -16.47 21.34
C ASP A 33 3.03 -16.13 20.20
N LEU A 34 3.54 -15.64 19.05
CA LEU A 34 2.79 -15.44 17.80
C LEU A 34 2.51 -16.76 17.04
N GLY A 35 2.97 -17.90 17.53
CA GLY A 35 2.74 -19.21 16.91
C GLY A 35 3.72 -19.55 15.78
N ILE A 36 4.79 -18.76 15.58
CA ILE A 36 5.80 -18.99 14.55
C ILE A 36 6.70 -20.16 14.96
N LYS A 37 6.83 -21.15 14.09
CA LYS A 37 7.64 -22.36 14.33
C LYS A 37 9.13 -22.08 14.16
N ASN A 38 9.48 -21.35 13.11
CA ASN A 38 10.85 -20.91 12.83
C ASN A 38 11.17 -19.62 13.62
N ASN A 39 11.37 -19.76 14.91
CA ASN A 39 11.55 -18.64 15.85
C ASN A 39 12.96 -18.48 16.43
N LYS A 40 13.97 -19.16 15.85
CA LYS A 40 15.33 -19.17 16.40
C LYS A 40 16.44 -18.84 15.40
N PHE A 41 16.10 -18.59 14.13
CA PHE A 41 17.09 -18.37 13.06
C PHE A 41 18.04 -17.20 13.38
N MET A 42 17.56 -16.16 14.07
CA MET A 42 18.40 -15.03 14.50
C MET A 42 19.37 -15.39 15.65
N LEU A 43 19.24 -16.55 16.26
CA LEU A 43 20.15 -17.09 17.27
C LEU A 43 21.18 -18.07 16.68
N ALA A 44 21.27 -18.19 15.37
CA ALA A 44 22.16 -19.11 14.70
C ALA A 44 23.65 -18.79 14.99
N LEU A 45 24.44 -19.84 15.16
CA LEU A 45 25.89 -19.80 15.32
C LEU A 45 26.52 -21.00 14.60
N TYR A 46 27.49 -20.76 13.70
CA TYR A 46 28.17 -21.81 12.97
C TYR A 46 29.33 -22.40 13.77
N ASN A 47 30.08 -21.59 14.49
CA ASN A 47 31.20 -22.05 15.28
C ASN A 47 30.83 -22.16 16.78
N PRO A 48 30.61 -23.37 17.31
CA PRO A 48 30.24 -23.56 18.72
C PRO A 48 31.27 -23.04 19.74
N LYS A 49 32.54 -22.88 19.35
CA LYS A 49 33.57 -22.30 20.22
C LYS A 49 33.34 -20.84 20.55
N LEU A 50 32.54 -20.13 19.74
CA LEU A 50 32.22 -18.72 19.95
C LEU A 50 31.02 -18.50 20.89
N LYS A 51 30.44 -19.57 21.41
CA LYS A 51 29.31 -19.51 22.34
C LYS A 51 29.70 -18.76 23.62
N GLY A 52 29.03 -17.65 23.94
CA GLY A 52 29.34 -16.84 25.12
C GLY A 52 30.65 -16.06 25.07
N VAL A 53 31.34 -16.01 23.91
CA VAL A 53 32.55 -15.19 23.71
C VAL A 53 32.15 -13.77 23.45
N ASP A 54 32.73 -12.83 24.23
CA ASP A 54 32.54 -11.38 23.98
C ASP A 54 33.55 -10.88 22.94
N PRO A 55 33.11 -10.42 21.75
CA PRO A 55 34.02 -9.86 20.74
C PRO A 55 34.78 -8.59 21.19
N TYR A 56 34.38 -7.98 22.29
CA TYR A 56 34.99 -6.78 22.86
C TYR A 56 35.99 -7.08 23.99
N ASP A 57 36.18 -8.33 24.33
CA ASP A 57 37.18 -8.72 25.34
C ASP A 57 38.58 -8.35 24.83
N PRO A 58 39.32 -7.52 25.55
CA PRO A 58 40.69 -7.11 25.16
C PRO A 58 41.71 -8.25 25.19
N ASP A 59 41.41 -9.33 25.93
CA ASP A 59 42.32 -10.46 26.13
C ASP A 59 42.11 -11.61 25.13
N LEU A 60 41.26 -11.40 24.07
CA LEU A 60 41.05 -12.41 23.02
C LEU A 60 42.35 -12.79 22.30
N ASP A 61 42.65 -14.07 22.26
CA ASP A 61 43.74 -14.58 21.46
C ASP A 61 43.52 -14.46 19.95
N THR A 62 44.57 -14.50 19.17
CA THR A 62 44.50 -14.34 17.71
C THR A 62 43.65 -15.41 17.02
N GLU A 63 43.63 -16.64 17.56
CA GLU A 63 42.81 -17.73 16.99
C GLU A 63 41.31 -17.39 17.14
N THR A 64 40.92 -16.98 18.33
CA THR A 64 39.54 -16.57 18.62
C THR A 64 39.13 -15.36 17.80
N GLN A 65 39.99 -14.34 17.67
CA GLN A 65 39.74 -13.15 16.78
C GLN A 65 39.50 -13.59 15.33
N LEU A 66 40.29 -14.54 14.80
CA LEU A 66 40.10 -15.08 13.44
C LEU A 66 38.79 -15.87 13.31
N MET A 67 38.40 -16.64 14.35
CA MET A 67 37.11 -17.33 14.37
C MET A 67 35.93 -16.31 14.31
N ILE A 68 36.01 -15.24 15.09
CA ILE A 68 35.01 -14.16 15.09
C ILE A 68 34.89 -13.52 13.70
N ILE A 69 36.02 -13.16 13.07
CA ILE A 69 36.04 -12.56 11.72
C ILE A 69 35.39 -13.51 10.70
N LYS A 70 35.66 -14.80 10.76
CA LYS A 70 35.04 -15.79 9.86
C LYS A 70 33.55 -15.91 10.11
N GLU A 71 33.13 -15.95 11.37
CA GLU A 71 31.71 -16.03 11.73
C GLU A 71 30.94 -14.78 11.25
N ILE A 72 31.46 -13.56 11.49
CA ILE A 72 30.85 -12.31 11.02
C ILE A 72 30.62 -12.33 9.51
N LYS A 73 31.59 -12.86 8.75
CA LYS A 73 31.52 -12.84 7.28
C LYS A 73 30.39 -13.70 6.73
N ILE A 74 30.11 -14.85 7.34
CA ILE A 74 29.13 -15.82 6.84
C ILE A 74 27.80 -15.78 7.61
N ASN A 75 27.81 -15.21 8.82
CA ASN A 75 26.66 -15.17 9.72
C ASN A 75 26.32 -13.73 10.14
N PRO A 76 25.48 -13.04 9.36
CA PRO A 76 25.08 -11.68 9.74
C PRO A 76 24.27 -11.62 11.04
N TRP A 77 23.60 -12.72 11.44
CA TRP A 77 22.91 -12.76 12.74
C TRP A 77 23.89 -12.67 13.92
N TYR A 78 25.07 -13.31 13.81
CA TYR A 78 26.13 -13.16 14.79
C TYR A 78 26.65 -11.71 14.85
N TYR A 79 26.88 -11.08 13.67
CA TYR A 79 27.28 -9.69 13.60
C TYR A 79 26.27 -8.76 14.28
N LEU A 80 24.97 -8.91 13.97
CA LEU A 80 23.90 -8.11 14.54
C LEU A 80 23.76 -8.30 16.06
N ARG A 81 23.98 -9.51 16.53
CA ARG A 81 23.74 -9.90 17.91
C ARG A 81 24.90 -9.58 18.84
N GLU A 82 26.13 -9.96 18.43
CA GLU A 82 27.28 -9.91 19.30
C GLU A 82 28.24 -8.74 19.00
N VAL A 83 28.30 -8.29 17.75
CA VAL A 83 29.40 -7.44 17.30
C VAL A 83 28.99 -5.97 17.13
N VAL A 84 27.90 -5.70 16.41
CA VAL A 84 27.56 -4.32 16.11
C VAL A 84 27.04 -3.56 17.31
N ARG A 85 27.60 -2.38 17.54
CA ARG A 85 27.11 -1.39 18.51
C ARG A 85 26.65 -0.15 17.78
N VAL A 86 25.57 0.44 18.27
CA VAL A 86 24.99 1.67 17.75
C VAL A 86 25.43 2.83 18.63
N PRO A 87 25.93 3.93 18.05
CA PRO A 87 26.26 5.11 18.82
C PRO A 87 25.07 5.61 19.64
N SER A 88 25.27 5.84 20.90
CA SER A 88 24.25 6.35 21.82
C SER A 88 24.76 7.53 22.63
N GLN A 89 23.87 8.50 22.91
CA GLN A 89 24.26 9.66 23.72
C GLN A 89 24.66 9.21 25.12
N GLY A 90 25.84 9.64 25.57
CA GLY A 90 26.35 9.33 26.90
C GLY A 90 27.13 8.00 27.00
N ALA A 91 27.29 7.22 25.92
CA ALA A 91 28.08 6.00 25.89
C ALA A 91 29.16 6.10 24.79
N THR A 92 30.45 6.17 25.19
CA THR A 92 31.58 6.24 24.25
C THR A 92 31.78 4.93 23.47
N GLU A 93 31.38 3.80 24.03
CA GLU A 93 31.50 2.47 23.43
C GLU A 93 30.27 2.04 22.63
N GLY A 94 29.30 2.94 22.46
CA GLY A 94 28.01 2.61 21.86
C GLY A 94 27.17 1.64 22.70
N SER A 95 26.01 1.29 22.19
CA SER A 95 25.09 0.30 22.82
C SER A 95 24.86 -0.88 21.87
N PRO A 96 24.67 -2.11 22.39
CA PRO A 96 24.29 -3.25 21.57
C PRO A 96 23.08 -2.93 20.69
N PHE A 97 23.07 -3.44 19.48
CA PHE A 97 21.92 -3.29 18.59
C PHE A 97 20.70 -4.01 19.18
N ILE A 98 19.58 -3.30 19.28
CA ILE A 98 18.33 -3.88 19.81
C ILE A 98 17.48 -4.38 18.66
N LEU A 99 17.19 -5.69 18.67
CA LEU A 99 16.31 -6.32 17.70
C LEU A 99 14.85 -6.12 18.11
N ASP A 100 14.03 -5.62 17.18
CA ASP A 100 12.58 -5.56 17.29
C ASP A 100 11.92 -6.25 16.08
N ARG A 101 10.60 -6.30 16.03
CA ARG A 101 9.85 -7.00 14.97
C ARG A 101 10.10 -6.41 13.58
N ALA A 102 10.18 -5.08 13.45
CA ALA A 102 10.42 -4.42 12.18
C ALA A 102 11.85 -4.67 11.70
N ASN A 103 12.84 -4.50 12.58
CA ASN A 103 14.24 -4.76 12.25
C ASN A 103 14.46 -6.23 11.88
N LEU A 104 13.80 -7.17 12.57
CA LEU A 104 13.90 -8.60 12.24
C LEU A 104 13.34 -8.89 10.85
N ALA A 105 12.15 -8.33 10.53
CA ALA A 105 11.55 -8.46 9.21
C ALA A 105 12.46 -7.87 8.12
N PHE A 106 12.98 -6.65 8.34
CA PHE A 106 13.89 -5.97 7.44
C PHE A 106 15.13 -6.83 7.12
N PHE A 107 15.82 -7.35 8.14
CA PHE A 107 17.01 -8.17 7.92
C PHE A 107 16.68 -9.50 7.25
N TRP A 108 15.59 -10.15 7.66
CA TRP A 108 15.23 -11.44 7.08
C TRP A 108 14.89 -11.33 5.59
N VAL A 109 14.15 -10.30 5.20
CA VAL A 109 13.82 -10.01 3.78
C VAL A 109 15.10 -9.68 3.00
N TYR A 110 15.97 -8.82 3.55
CA TYR A 110 17.26 -8.50 2.93
C TYR A 110 18.12 -9.74 2.70
N PHE A 111 18.24 -10.60 3.73
CA PHE A 111 19.07 -11.80 3.63
C PHE A 111 18.51 -12.85 2.65
N ASN A 112 17.24 -12.77 2.29
CA ASN A 112 16.65 -13.50 1.18
C ASN A 112 16.90 -12.84 -0.19
N SER A 113 17.63 -11.73 -0.28
CA SER A 113 17.87 -10.97 -1.51
C SER A 113 16.59 -10.50 -2.18
N ILE A 114 15.61 -10.04 -1.43
CA ILE A 114 14.33 -9.52 -1.90
C ILE A 114 14.28 -8.03 -1.62
N ASP A 115 13.82 -7.26 -2.60
CA ASP A 115 13.67 -5.81 -2.50
C ASP A 115 12.66 -5.43 -1.41
N ILE A 116 12.98 -4.35 -0.67
CA ILE A 116 12.25 -3.94 0.53
C ILE A 116 11.58 -2.60 0.34
N PHE A 117 10.31 -2.51 0.70
CA PHE A 117 9.63 -1.26 0.99
C PHE A 117 9.21 -1.24 2.46
N GLU A 118 9.82 -0.37 3.28
CA GLU A 118 9.54 -0.30 4.71
C GLU A 118 8.85 1.01 5.08
N THR A 119 7.70 0.91 5.74
CA THR A 119 7.02 2.05 6.37
C THR A 119 6.80 1.76 7.85
N ILE A 120 7.52 2.46 8.71
CA ILE A 120 7.36 2.38 10.17
C ILE A 120 7.36 3.78 10.79
N PRO A 121 6.78 3.94 11.99
CA PRO A 121 6.69 5.23 12.64
C PRO A 121 8.05 5.92 12.82
N ARG A 122 8.02 7.23 12.86
CA ARG A 122 9.22 8.04 13.10
C ARG A 122 9.84 7.73 14.45
N GLN A 123 11.17 7.85 14.55
CA GLN A 123 11.96 7.64 15.78
C GLN A 123 11.97 6.19 16.31
N ILE A 124 11.72 5.20 15.45
CA ILE A 124 11.80 3.77 15.82
C ILE A 124 13.05 3.07 15.28
N GLY A 125 13.91 3.78 14.52
CA GLY A 125 15.24 3.26 14.18
C GLY A 125 15.43 2.67 12.78
N LYS A 126 14.47 2.85 11.83
CA LYS A 126 14.59 2.33 10.45
C LYS A 126 15.93 2.65 9.76
N THR A 127 16.36 3.90 9.83
CA THR A 127 17.64 4.32 9.22
C THR A 127 18.85 3.66 9.89
N ILE A 128 18.78 3.40 11.20
CA ILE A 128 19.85 2.71 11.93
C ILE A 128 19.96 1.26 11.48
N ALA A 129 18.85 0.54 11.30
CA ALA A 129 18.87 -0.82 10.78
C ALA A 129 19.54 -0.90 9.40
N ALA A 130 19.19 0.02 8.50
CA ALA A 130 19.83 0.12 7.18
C ALA A 130 21.34 0.45 7.28
N MET A 131 21.76 1.32 8.22
CA MET A 131 23.18 1.63 8.42
C MET A 131 23.95 0.46 9.02
N VAL A 132 23.37 -0.27 9.97
CA VAL A 132 23.93 -1.50 10.54
C VAL A 132 24.12 -2.57 9.46
N LEU A 133 23.15 -2.76 8.60
CA LEU A 133 23.25 -3.63 7.45
C LEU A 133 24.35 -3.20 6.49
N THR A 134 24.36 -1.92 6.14
CA THR A 134 25.39 -1.33 5.27
C THR A 134 26.79 -1.54 5.85
N SER A 135 26.97 -1.41 7.16
CA SER A 135 28.25 -1.63 7.81
C SER A 135 28.73 -3.08 7.68
N TRP A 136 27.83 -4.06 7.79
CA TRP A 136 28.16 -5.47 7.59
C TRP A 136 28.64 -5.73 6.15
N VAL A 137 27.91 -5.24 5.15
CA VAL A 137 28.30 -5.42 3.74
C VAL A 137 29.60 -4.68 3.42
N LEU A 138 29.74 -3.42 3.86
CA LEU A 138 30.87 -2.56 3.53
C LEU A 138 32.19 -3.08 4.12
N PHE A 139 32.15 -3.56 5.38
CA PHE A 139 33.39 -3.90 6.12
C PHE A 139 33.71 -5.39 6.17
N PHE A 140 32.72 -6.29 5.91
CA PHE A 140 32.92 -7.71 6.13
C PHE A 140 32.47 -8.61 4.96
N ALA A 141 31.27 -8.46 4.44
CA ALA A 141 30.67 -9.42 3.52
C ALA A 141 30.94 -9.09 2.04
N GLY A 142 30.83 -7.83 1.64
CA GLY A 142 31.01 -7.40 0.25
C GLY A 142 32.49 -7.42 -0.17
N GLN A 143 32.73 -7.62 -1.46
CA GLN A 143 34.04 -7.44 -2.10
C GLN A 143 33.84 -6.75 -3.44
N ALA A 144 34.64 -5.69 -3.70
CA ALA A 144 34.50 -4.80 -4.86
C ALA A 144 33.08 -4.29 -5.05
N THR A 145 32.41 -3.91 -3.96
CA THR A 145 30.99 -3.62 -3.91
C THR A 145 30.74 -2.11 -3.75
N ASN A 146 29.88 -1.57 -4.61
CA ASN A 146 29.36 -0.22 -4.47
C ASN A 146 27.95 -0.26 -3.87
N ILE A 147 27.75 0.50 -2.79
CA ILE A 147 26.45 0.68 -2.11
C ILE A 147 26.03 2.14 -2.31
N GLY A 148 24.82 2.38 -2.79
CA GLY A 148 24.27 3.72 -3.02
C GLY A 148 23.26 4.13 -1.97
N LEU A 149 23.44 5.30 -1.34
CA LEU A 149 22.41 5.98 -0.55
C LEU A 149 21.77 7.08 -1.37
N PHE A 150 20.46 7.08 -1.46
CA PHE A 150 19.64 8.14 -2.05
C PHE A 150 18.88 8.85 -0.93
N ALA A 151 19.35 10.04 -0.55
CA ALA A 151 18.77 10.82 0.54
C ALA A 151 17.97 12.01 -0.01
N ARG A 152 16.86 12.35 0.64
CA ARG A 152 15.98 13.46 0.21
C ARG A 152 16.67 14.84 0.18
N GLY A 153 17.83 14.99 0.84
CA GLY A 153 18.58 16.23 0.87
C GLY A 153 19.94 16.10 1.55
N ALA A 154 20.82 17.09 1.35
CA ALA A 154 22.22 17.07 1.78
C ALA A 154 22.40 16.90 3.31
N ALA A 155 21.53 17.48 4.13
CA ALA A 155 21.62 17.32 5.58
C ALA A 155 21.43 15.86 6.02
N LEU A 156 20.44 15.15 5.44
CA LEU A 156 20.20 13.74 5.73
C LEU A 156 21.32 12.86 5.19
N GLN A 157 21.87 13.18 4.02
CA GLN A 157 23.04 12.54 3.44
C GLN A 157 24.21 12.55 4.40
N VAL A 158 24.61 13.74 4.86
CA VAL A 158 25.74 13.93 5.79
C VAL A 158 25.52 13.18 7.10
N GLU A 159 24.30 13.23 7.63
CA GLU A 159 23.95 12.54 8.87
C GLU A 159 24.05 11.02 8.73
N ASN A 160 23.60 10.44 7.62
CA ASN A 160 23.68 9.00 7.37
C ASN A 160 25.15 8.54 7.18
N VAL A 161 25.96 9.31 6.48
CA VAL A 161 27.40 9.04 6.37
C VAL A 161 28.08 9.09 7.75
N LYS A 162 27.72 10.08 8.56
CA LYS A 162 28.21 10.20 9.93
C LYS A 162 27.82 8.98 10.78
N ARG A 163 26.57 8.56 10.75
CA ARG A 163 26.09 7.35 11.48
C ARG A 163 26.88 6.11 11.12
N LEU A 164 27.17 5.92 9.82
CA LEU A 164 27.95 4.76 9.37
C LEU A 164 29.39 4.82 9.89
N LYS A 165 30.01 6.00 9.95
CA LYS A 165 31.33 6.21 10.57
C LYS A 165 31.29 5.94 12.05
N ASP A 166 30.31 6.48 12.75
CA ASP A 166 30.16 6.29 14.19
C ASP A 166 29.98 4.79 14.54
N ILE A 167 29.26 4.01 13.70
CA ILE A 167 29.16 2.56 13.85
C ILE A 167 30.54 1.89 13.64
N ARG A 168 31.29 2.28 12.60
CA ARG A 168 32.63 1.76 12.34
C ARG A 168 33.58 2.00 13.51
N ASP A 169 33.56 3.21 14.03
CA ASP A 169 34.53 3.69 15.02
C ASP A 169 34.35 3.07 16.42
N VAL A 170 33.16 2.46 16.69
CA VAL A 170 32.90 1.70 17.92
C VAL A 170 33.15 0.20 17.76
N LEU A 171 33.48 -0.31 16.57
CA LEU A 171 33.83 -1.73 16.38
C LEU A 171 35.19 -2.08 17.00
N PRO A 172 35.40 -3.32 17.45
CA PRO A 172 36.70 -3.77 17.94
C PRO A 172 37.83 -3.52 16.93
N HIS A 173 38.94 -3.01 17.39
CA HIS A 173 40.05 -2.58 16.52
C HIS A 173 40.62 -3.69 15.63
N TYR A 174 40.56 -4.95 16.07
CA TYR A 174 41.07 -6.09 15.28
C TYR A 174 40.16 -6.42 14.07
N LEU A 175 38.94 -5.93 14.07
CA LEU A 175 37.97 -6.19 12.99
C LEU A 175 38.15 -5.27 11.79
N ILE A 176 38.56 -4.03 12.01
CA ILE A 176 38.61 -2.98 10.96
C ILE A 176 40.04 -2.50 10.78
N LYS A 177 40.60 -2.73 9.59
CA LYS A 177 41.89 -2.20 9.19
C LYS A 177 41.70 -1.00 8.29
N GLN A 178 41.72 0.21 8.86
CA GLN A 178 41.66 1.44 8.08
C GLN A 178 42.99 1.63 7.29
N SER A 179 42.86 2.16 6.07
CA SER A 179 43.97 2.46 5.18
C SER A 179 44.01 3.96 4.92
N ILE A 180 45.22 4.47 4.66
CA ILE A 180 45.42 5.87 4.18
C ILE A 180 44.70 6.12 2.84
N ASN A 181 44.40 5.06 2.09
CA ASN A 181 43.66 5.12 0.84
C ASN A 181 42.14 5.16 1.02
N ASP A 182 41.63 5.03 2.26
CA ASP A 182 40.22 5.08 2.53
C ASP A 182 39.70 6.51 2.45
N THR A 183 38.73 6.75 1.57
CA THR A 183 38.01 8.02 1.55
C THR A 183 37.13 8.13 2.77
N ASN A 184 37.25 9.22 3.50
CA ASN A 184 36.53 9.48 4.74
C ASN A 184 36.01 10.93 4.76
N ASN A 185 35.14 11.28 3.80
CA ASN A 185 34.59 12.62 3.66
C ASN A 185 33.08 12.66 3.99
N LYS A 186 32.41 13.79 3.77
CA LYS A 186 30.97 13.96 4.06
C LYS A 186 30.05 13.28 3.03
N GLU A 187 30.59 12.87 1.89
CA GLU A 187 29.83 12.37 0.74
C GLU A 187 29.90 10.85 0.57
N GLY A 188 30.82 10.20 1.31
CA GLY A 188 30.96 8.76 1.22
C GLY A 188 32.10 8.19 2.06
N ILE A 189 32.20 6.88 2.02
CA ILE A 189 33.22 6.08 2.69
C ILE A 189 33.70 5.03 1.71
N THR A 190 35.02 4.82 1.61
CA THR A 190 35.59 3.63 0.96
C THR A 190 36.26 2.74 2.00
N TYR A 191 36.31 1.45 1.70
CA TYR A 191 37.06 0.48 2.48
C TYR A 191 37.99 -0.28 1.54
N ALA A 192 39.21 0.22 1.44
CA ALA A 192 40.22 -0.22 0.47
C ALA A 192 40.61 -1.69 0.66
N ALA A 193 40.57 -2.22 1.89
CA ALA A 193 40.89 -3.62 2.18
C ALA A 193 40.00 -4.63 1.40
N LEU A 194 38.75 -4.27 1.10
CA LEU A 194 37.79 -5.08 0.33
C LEU A 194 37.43 -4.43 -1.01
N ASN A 195 38.01 -3.26 -1.35
CA ASN A 195 37.64 -2.45 -2.51
C ASN A 195 36.17 -2.08 -2.54
N ASN A 196 35.56 -1.81 -1.39
CA ASN A 196 34.16 -1.43 -1.25
C ASN A 196 33.98 0.08 -1.16
N ALA A 197 32.85 0.59 -1.64
CA ALA A 197 32.50 2.00 -1.55
C ALA A 197 31.02 2.22 -1.16
N TYR A 198 30.80 3.14 -0.25
CA TYR A 198 29.49 3.70 0.07
C TYR A 198 29.40 5.08 -0.54
N LYS A 199 28.57 5.22 -1.58
CA LYS A 199 28.35 6.43 -2.36
C LYS A 199 27.01 7.04 -2.02
N THR A 200 26.91 8.36 -2.02
CA THR A 200 25.68 9.04 -1.63
C THR A 200 25.20 10.00 -2.70
N PHE A 201 23.89 10.07 -2.85
CA PHE A 201 23.17 10.86 -3.83
C PHE A 201 22.07 11.66 -3.12
N THR A 202 21.86 12.90 -3.55
CA THR A 202 20.76 13.75 -3.03
C THR A 202 19.72 13.98 -4.10
N ALA A 203 18.45 14.14 -3.69
CA ALA A 203 17.36 14.40 -4.61
C ALA A 203 17.61 15.62 -5.48
N GLN A 204 17.39 15.49 -6.79
CA GLN A 204 17.61 16.50 -7.81
C GLN A 204 16.36 17.37 -8.03
N SER A 205 16.56 18.58 -8.56
CA SER A 205 15.49 19.51 -8.89
C SER A 205 15.22 19.61 -10.38
N GLU A 206 16.15 19.12 -11.22
CA GLU A 206 16.07 19.15 -12.67
C GLU A 206 15.80 17.74 -13.21
N ILE A 207 14.95 17.65 -14.21
CA ILE A 207 14.50 16.36 -14.80
C ILE A 207 15.69 15.55 -15.32
N GLN A 208 16.58 16.17 -16.11
CA GLN A 208 17.72 15.45 -16.69
C GLN A 208 18.66 14.92 -15.61
N SER A 209 18.96 15.74 -14.60
CA SER A 209 19.80 15.34 -13.47
C SER A 209 19.17 14.21 -12.64
N ALA A 210 17.84 14.19 -12.54
CA ALA A 210 17.12 13.11 -11.86
C ALA A 210 17.16 11.80 -12.64
N ILE A 211 17.03 11.85 -13.98
CA ILE A 211 17.11 10.68 -14.87
C ILE A 211 18.53 10.10 -14.90
N ASP A 212 19.56 10.94 -14.80
CA ASP A 212 20.97 10.50 -14.88
C ASP A 212 21.52 10.05 -13.51
N GLN A 213 20.75 10.24 -12.46
CA GLN A 213 21.19 9.93 -11.11
C GLN A 213 21.39 8.41 -10.89
N GLY A 214 22.56 8.05 -10.42
CA GLY A 214 22.94 6.63 -10.19
C GLY A 214 23.39 5.89 -11.45
N ARG A 215 23.17 6.42 -12.65
CA ARG A 215 23.60 5.78 -13.90
C ARG A 215 25.13 5.68 -13.97
N GLY A 216 25.63 4.54 -14.44
CA GLY A 216 27.06 4.29 -14.59
C GLY A 216 27.83 4.08 -13.28
N GLN A 217 27.16 4.00 -12.13
CA GLN A 217 27.81 3.84 -10.84
C GLN A 217 28.00 2.37 -10.41
N SER A 218 27.47 1.41 -11.16
CA SER A 218 27.54 -0.04 -10.86
C SER A 218 27.19 -0.35 -9.40
N LEU A 219 26.06 0.17 -8.94
CA LEU A 219 25.59 -0.05 -7.57
C LEU A 219 24.99 -1.47 -7.46
N ALA A 220 25.46 -2.26 -6.50
CA ALA A 220 24.90 -3.58 -6.22
C ALA A 220 23.74 -3.54 -5.23
N ILE A 221 23.71 -2.53 -4.37
CA ILE A 221 22.71 -2.30 -3.34
C ILE A 221 22.35 -0.83 -3.35
N THR A 222 21.05 -0.49 -3.29
CA THR A 222 20.59 0.89 -3.14
C THR A 222 19.75 1.04 -1.89
N HIS A 223 19.92 2.16 -1.17
CA HIS A 223 19.08 2.54 -0.05
C HIS A 223 18.45 3.91 -0.31
N TRP A 224 17.14 3.96 -0.40
CA TRP A 224 16.33 5.16 -0.61
C TRP A 224 15.71 5.60 0.72
N ASP A 225 16.32 6.60 1.35
CA ASP A 225 15.88 7.08 2.66
C ASP A 225 14.89 8.24 2.54
N GLU A 226 13.76 8.13 3.23
CA GLU A 226 12.63 9.05 3.16
C GLU A 226 12.03 9.16 1.74
N PHE A 227 11.79 8.01 1.10
CA PHE A 227 11.42 7.88 -0.32
C PHE A 227 10.15 8.64 -0.70
N ALA A 228 9.11 8.63 0.15
CA ALA A 228 7.86 9.36 -0.10
C ALA A 228 8.07 10.89 -0.18
N PHE A 229 9.20 11.38 0.34
CA PHE A 229 9.59 12.79 0.34
C PHE A 229 10.76 13.09 -0.59
N TYR A 230 11.26 12.07 -1.31
CA TYR A 230 12.36 12.22 -2.25
C TYR A 230 11.87 12.90 -3.53
N LYS A 231 12.47 14.05 -3.88
CA LYS A 231 12.04 14.85 -5.02
C LYS A 231 12.34 14.12 -6.33
N MET A 232 11.36 14.04 -7.22
CA MET A 232 11.44 13.32 -8.50
C MET A 232 11.77 11.82 -8.37
N ASN A 233 11.33 11.15 -7.29
CA ASN A 233 11.51 9.71 -7.11
C ASN A 233 10.99 8.89 -8.30
N TRP A 234 9.92 9.31 -8.97
CA TRP A 234 9.35 8.67 -10.17
C TRP A 234 10.28 8.67 -11.40
N LEU A 235 11.32 9.50 -11.41
CA LEU A 235 12.37 9.54 -12.44
C LEU A 235 13.65 8.86 -11.96
N SER A 236 14.10 9.20 -10.75
CA SER A 236 15.38 8.73 -10.23
C SER A 236 15.37 7.25 -9.85
N PHE A 237 14.27 6.74 -9.26
CA PHE A 237 14.21 5.35 -8.82
C PHE A 237 14.29 4.35 -9.99
N PRO A 238 13.45 4.44 -11.04
CA PRO A 238 13.56 3.53 -12.18
C PRO A 238 14.90 3.65 -12.90
N ALA A 239 15.46 4.87 -12.98
CA ALA A 239 16.73 5.10 -13.66
C ALA A 239 17.92 4.47 -12.91
N ALA A 240 17.95 4.56 -11.59
CA ALA A 240 19.00 3.99 -10.77
C ALA A 240 18.88 2.46 -10.68
N THR A 241 17.67 1.93 -10.45
CA THR A 241 17.45 0.48 -10.32
C THR A 241 17.70 -0.29 -11.61
N ALA A 242 17.40 0.29 -12.78
CA ALA A 242 17.72 -0.33 -14.08
C ALA A 242 19.24 -0.58 -14.28
N THR A 243 20.10 0.04 -13.50
CA THR A 243 21.56 -0.14 -13.60
C THR A 243 22.14 -1.06 -12.51
N THR A 244 21.32 -1.52 -11.57
CA THR A 244 21.79 -2.36 -10.46
C THR A 244 21.89 -3.83 -10.82
N ASP A 245 21.09 -4.35 -11.75
CA ASP A 245 20.91 -5.78 -12.00
C ASP A 245 22.23 -6.54 -12.24
N THR A 246 23.11 -5.99 -13.07
CA THR A 246 24.39 -6.66 -13.39
C THR A 246 25.31 -6.73 -12.17
N ALA A 247 25.45 -5.63 -11.43
CA ALA A 247 26.30 -5.58 -10.24
C ALA A 247 25.71 -6.42 -9.10
N ALA A 248 24.39 -6.40 -8.95
CA ALA A 248 23.66 -7.21 -7.99
C ALA A 248 23.83 -8.72 -8.27
N ALA A 249 23.67 -9.15 -9.55
CA ALA A 249 23.85 -10.54 -9.94
C ALA A 249 25.31 -11.04 -9.65
N GLN A 250 26.29 -10.20 -9.92
CA GLN A 250 27.70 -10.53 -9.63
C GLN A 250 27.93 -10.70 -8.13
N LEU A 251 27.39 -9.79 -7.31
CA LEU A 251 27.56 -9.89 -5.85
C LEU A 251 26.77 -11.05 -5.26
N LYS A 252 25.54 -11.30 -5.71
CA LYS A 252 24.71 -12.47 -5.31
C LYS A 252 25.42 -13.80 -5.60
N ALA A 253 26.15 -13.89 -6.71
CA ALA A 253 26.94 -15.08 -7.05
C ALA A 253 28.08 -15.36 -6.05
N THR A 254 28.51 -14.39 -5.26
CA THR A 254 29.47 -14.57 -4.17
C THR A 254 28.83 -14.99 -2.83
N GLY A 255 27.51 -15.14 -2.79
CA GLY A 255 26.73 -15.49 -1.59
C GLY A 255 26.39 -14.30 -0.69
N VAL A 256 26.64 -13.06 -1.16
CA VAL A 256 26.24 -11.84 -0.43
C VAL A 256 24.85 -11.42 -0.88
N PRO A 257 23.89 -11.21 0.04
CA PRO A 257 22.56 -10.78 -0.32
C PRO A 257 22.56 -9.35 -0.86
N VAL A 258 21.68 -9.11 -1.81
CA VAL A 258 21.52 -7.83 -2.53
C VAL A 258 20.06 -7.47 -2.63
N CYS A 259 19.72 -6.19 -2.48
CA CYS A 259 18.40 -5.68 -2.80
C CYS A 259 18.37 -4.15 -2.91
N ASN A 260 17.28 -3.63 -3.45
CA ASN A 260 16.91 -2.23 -3.33
C ASN A 260 16.10 -2.04 -2.04
N ILE A 261 16.51 -1.08 -1.22
CA ILE A 261 15.91 -0.80 0.07
C ILE A 261 15.21 0.54 0.00
N ILE A 262 13.93 0.57 0.23
CA ILE A 262 13.14 1.78 0.41
C ILE A 262 12.73 1.89 1.87
N THR A 263 13.12 3.00 2.52
CA THR A 263 12.67 3.33 3.88
C THR A 263 11.95 4.69 3.85
N THR A 264 10.77 4.76 4.47
CA THR A 264 10.00 6.00 4.51
C THR A 264 9.02 6.02 5.70
N THR A 265 8.46 7.17 6.03
CA THR A 265 7.14 7.28 6.65
C THR A 265 6.10 7.42 5.55
N ALA A 266 4.81 7.28 5.87
CA ALA A 266 3.75 7.51 4.91
C ALA A 266 3.83 8.95 4.36
N GLY A 267 3.39 9.14 3.14
CA GLY A 267 3.44 10.41 2.42
C GLY A 267 2.06 10.95 2.06
N ARG A 268 2.06 12.04 1.31
CA ARG A 268 0.85 12.68 0.81
C ARG A 268 0.51 12.15 -0.58
N LEU A 269 -0.72 11.67 -0.76
CA LEU A 269 -1.23 11.16 -2.05
C LEU A 269 -1.56 12.28 -3.05
N ASP A 270 -1.65 13.51 -2.58
CA ASP A 270 -1.80 14.72 -3.39
C ASP A 270 -0.49 15.27 -3.95
N GLU A 271 0.65 14.74 -3.51
CA GLU A 271 1.95 15.05 -4.06
C GLU A 271 2.43 13.92 -4.98
N LYS A 272 2.92 14.25 -6.17
CA LYS A 272 3.40 13.25 -7.16
C LYS A 272 4.39 12.25 -6.57
N ARG A 273 5.34 12.72 -5.73
CA ARG A 273 6.32 11.86 -5.06
C ARG A 273 5.68 10.88 -4.06
N GLY A 274 4.68 11.34 -3.30
CA GLY A 274 3.96 10.50 -2.35
C GLY A 274 3.06 9.49 -3.07
N LYS A 275 2.33 9.93 -4.11
CA LYS A 275 1.52 9.07 -4.97
C LYS A 275 2.37 7.97 -5.62
N TYR A 276 3.55 8.32 -6.15
CA TYR A 276 4.46 7.33 -6.73
C TYR A 276 4.99 6.34 -5.70
N ALA A 277 5.39 6.81 -4.51
CA ALA A 277 5.82 5.93 -3.43
C ALA A 277 4.70 4.98 -2.98
N PHE A 278 3.47 5.48 -2.88
CA PHE A 278 2.30 4.67 -2.57
C PHE A 278 2.03 3.62 -3.66
N LYS A 279 2.17 3.99 -4.93
CA LYS A 279 2.06 3.06 -6.06
C LYS A 279 3.06 1.90 -5.93
N ILE A 280 4.35 2.19 -5.67
CA ILE A 280 5.36 1.14 -5.48
C ILE A 280 5.00 0.25 -4.29
N ARG A 281 4.67 0.86 -3.14
CA ARG A 281 4.28 0.16 -1.90
C ARG A 281 3.23 -0.91 -2.14
N SER A 282 2.22 -0.60 -2.86
CA SER A 282 1.06 -1.46 -2.96
C SER A 282 1.15 -2.47 -4.10
N GLN A 283 2.17 -2.39 -4.92
CA GLN A 283 2.58 -3.47 -5.82
C GLN A 283 3.42 -4.54 -5.11
N CYS A 284 3.75 -4.32 -3.83
CA CYS A 284 4.55 -5.24 -3.01
C CYS A 284 3.69 -6.36 -2.40
N LEU A 285 4.33 -7.48 -2.06
CA LEU A 285 3.76 -8.47 -1.16
C LEU A 285 3.79 -7.92 0.28
N GLN A 286 2.65 -7.94 0.97
CA GLN A 286 2.59 -7.54 2.38
C GLN A 286 3.33 -8.53 3.26
N PHE A 287 4.28 -8.04 4.07
CA PHE A 287 4.99 -8.86 5.04
C PHE A 287 4.06 -9.31 6.18
N THR A 288 4.17 -10.57 6.54
CA THR A 288 3.61 -11.13 7.78
C THR A 288 4.64 -12.06 8.39
N GLU A 289 4.64 -12.22 9.72
CA GLU A 289 5.59 -13.12 10.40
C GLU A 289 5.43 -14.59 10.01
N HIS A 290 4.30 -14.99 9.43
CA HIS A 290 4.11 -16.35 8.90
C HIS A 290 5.06 -16.67 7.74
N LEU A 291 5.63 -15.65 7.06
CA LEU A 291 6.66 -15.86 6.04
C LEU A 291 7.92 -16.55 6.61
N TYR A 292 8.21 -16.41 7.90
CA TYR A 292 9.32 -17.11 8.53
C TYR A 292 9.14 -18.64 8.55
N ASP A 293 7.88 -19.12 8.48
CA ASP A 293 7.55 -20.55 8.51
C ASP A 293 7.54 -21.21 7.13
N LEU A 294 7.84 -20.48 6.07
CA LEU A 294 8.03 -21.05 4.74
C LEU A 294 9.16 -22.07 4.76
N LYS A 295 9.04 -23.04 3.87
CA LYS A 295 9.97 -24.17 3.80
C LYS A 295 11.38 -23.76 3.38
N ASP A 296 11.46 -22.91 2.35
CA ASP A 296 12.70 -22.46 1.73
C ASP A 296 12.51 -21.18 0.90
N HIS A 297 13.59 -20.77 0.27
CA HIS A 297 13.64 -19.59 -0.58
C HIS A 297 12.78 -19.74 -1.84
N ASP A 298 12.69 -20.93 -2.42
CA ASP A 298 11.91 -21.19 -3.63
C ASP A 298 10.41 -20.97 -3.37
N GLU A 299 9.90 -21.44 -2.22
CA GLU A 299 8.51 -21.20 -1.81
C GLU A 299 8.23 -19.70 -1.60
N LEU A 300 9.21 -18.96 -1.07
CA LEU A 300 9.10 -17.52 -0.91
C LEU A 300 9.11 -16.79 -2.26
N GLU A 301 9.97 -17.18 -3.20
CA GLU A 301 9.99 -16.62 -4.56
C GLU A 301 8.67 -16.92 -5.30
N ASP A 302 8.14 -18.13 -5.22
CA ASP A 302 6.86 -18.51 -5.82
C ASP A 302 5.71 -17.66 -5.26
N LEU A 303 5.69 -17.45 -3.94
CA LEU A 303 4.70 -16.60 -3.29
C LEU A 303 4.82 -15.15 -3.75
N LEU A 304 6.04 -14.65 -3.87
CA LEU A 304 6.34 -13.29 -4.30
C LEU A 304 5.90 -13.05 -5.74
N ILE A 305 6.26 -13.94 -6.67
CA ILE A 305 5.87 -13.86 -8.09
C ILE A 305 4.35 -13.88 -8.24
N LYS A 306 3.67 -14.70 -7.43
CA LYS A 306 2.21 -14.86 -7.50
C LYS A 306 1.44 -13.66 -6.95
N ASN A 307 1.94 -13.00 -5.90
CA ASN A 307 1.18 -12.02 -5.12
C ASN A 307 1.78 -10.60 -5.13
N SER A 308 2.80 -10.34 -5.95
CA SER A 308 3.43 -9.03 -6.07
C SER A 308 3.66 -8.67 -7.54
N GLU A 309 3.46 -7.41 -7.91
CA GLU A 309 3.73 -6.94 -9.28
C GLU A 309 5.20 -6.56 -9.48
N ASN A 310 5.84 -6.05 -8.43
CA ASN A 310 7.21 -5.54 -8.48
C ASN A 310 8.24 -6.43 -7.76
N GLN A 311 7.82 -7.61 -7.31
CA GLN A 311 8.66 -8.57 -6.60
C GLN A 311 9.37 -7.99 -5.36
N MET A 312 8.73 -7.03 -4.70
CA MET A 312 9.17 -6.43 -3.44
C MET A 312 8.31 -6.89 -2.27
N ILE A 313 8.85 -6.84 -1.07
CA ILE A 313 8.10 -7.07 0.18
C ILE A 313 7.88 -5.73 0.88
N TYR A 314 6.62 -5.47 1.24
CA TYR A 314 6.21 -4.32 2.03
C TYR A 314 6.19 -4.66 3.52
N ILE A 315 7.01 -3.97 4.29
CA ILE A 315 7.11 -4.12 5.75
C ILE A 315 6.43 -2.93 6.42
N GLU A 316 5.41 -3.21 7.22
CA GLU A 316 4.71 -2.20 8.01
C GLU A 316 4.45 -2.70 9.43
N PHE A 317 4.82 -1.91 10.42
CA PHE A 317 4.51 -2.14 11.83
C PHE A 317 4.02 -0.86 12.48
N GLY A 318 2.91 -0.95 13.19
CA GLY A 318 2.43 0.14 14.05
C GLY A 318 3.23 0.23 15.35
N TYR A 319 3.20 1.40 15.99
CA TYR A 319 3.97 1.64 17.22
C TYR A 319 3.67 0.64 18.35
N LYS A 320 2.42 0.15 18.47
CA LYS A 320 2.04 -0.87 19.49
C LYS A 320 2.71 -2.22 19.21
N GLN A 321 2.78 -2.62 17.94
CA GLN A 321 3.45 -3.84 17.52
C GLN A 321 4.97 -3.80 17.80
N LEU A 322 5.55 -2.60 17.86
CA LEU A 322 6.95 -2.33 18.18
C LEU A 322 7.18 -2.06 19.68
N GLY A 323 6.21 -2.44 20.53
CA GLY A 323 6.32 -2.37 21.98
C GLY A 323 6.23 -0.96 22.56
N LYS A 324 5.69 0.01 21.83
CA LYS A 324 5.41 1.35 22.33
C LYS A 324 3.97 1.42 22.83
N ASP A 325 3.77 2.13 23.94
CA ASP A 325 2.45 2.34 24.54
C ASP A 325 1.82 3.69 24.14
N ASP A 326 0.58 3.90 24.52
CA ASP A 326 -0.12 5.16 24.26
C ASP A 326 0.51 6.35 25.01
N LYS A 327 1.26 6.10 26.11
CA LYS A 327 2.00 7.18 26.81
C LYS A 327 3.16 7.67 25.95
N TRP A 328 3.90 6.76 25.31
CA TRP A 328 4.92 7.11 24.34
C TRP A 328 4.31 7.86 23.15
N PHE A 329 3.21 7.35 22.60
CA PHE A 329 2.53 7.98 21.46
C PHE A 329 2.10 9.41 21.80
N ASN A 330 1.40 9.62 22.91
CA ASN A 330 0.97 10.95 23.35
C ASN A 330 2.15 11.90 23.61
N LYS A 331 3.28 11.37 24.09
CA LYS A 331 4.50 12.18 24.30
C LYS A 331 5.11 12.66 23.00
N VAL A 332 5.25 11.78 21.98
CA VAL A 332 5.93 12.11 20.71
C VAL A 332 5.03 12.89 19.77
N THR A 333 3.71 12.81 19.91
CA THR A 333 2.73 13.51 19.07
C THR A 333 2.30 14.85 19.64
N ARG A 334 2.66 15.15 20.88
CA ARG A 334 2.32 16.42 21.55
C ARG A 334 2.76 17.60 20.69
N ASN A 335 1.85 18.54 20.44
CA ASN A 335 2.06 19.75 19.65
C ASN A 335 2.46 19.50 18.17
N LYS A 336 2.03 18.38 17.57
CA LYS A 336 2.20 18.10 16.15
C LYS A 336 0.87 18.26 15.41
N ASP A 337 0.98 18.63 14.13
CA ASP A 337 -0.19 18.69 13.26
C ASP A 337 -0.82 17.30 13.08
N PRO A 338 -2.17 17.20 13.00
CA PRO A 338 -2.86 15.94 12.77
C PRO A 338 -2.34 15.16 11.56
N ASP A 339 -2.11 15.83 10.43
CA ASP A 339 -1.53 15.22 9.22
C ASP A 339 -0.16 14.59 9.47
N VAL A 340 0.69 15.28 10.22
CA VAL A 340 2.02 14.77 10.62
C VAL A 340 1.87 13.55 11.53
N ILE A 341 0.88 13.54 12.42
CA ILE A 341 0.61 12.39 13.30
C ILE A 341 0.18 11.19 12.47
N GLN A 342 -0.74 11.38 11.53
CA GLN A 342 -1.20 10.31 10.63
C GLN A 342 -0.04 9.71 9.83
N MET A 343 0.75 10.55 9.15
CA MET A 343 1.85 10.07 8.31
C MET A 343 3.03 9.51 9.10
N ASP A 344 3.52 10.28 10.07
CA ASP A 344 4.81 10.01 10.73
C ASP A 344 4.72 8.96 11.85
N TYR A 345 3.52 8.76 12.45
CA TYR A 345 3.36 7.90 13.63
C TYR A 345 2.31 6.80 13.47
N LEU A 346 1.35 6.96 12.56
CA LEU A 346 0.30 5.98 12.31
C LEU A 346 0.42 5.28 10.95
N ASN A 347 1.48 5.56 10.18
CA ASN A 347 1.76 5.01 8.85
C ASN A 347 0.64 5.25 7.83
N ARG A 348 -0.19 6.27 8.02
CA ARG A 348 -1.34 6.53 7.16
C ARG A 348 -0.96 7.46 6.01
N TRP A 349 -1.21 7.00 4.80
CA TRP A 349 -1.07 7.83 3.61
C TRP A 349 -2.27 8.76 3.51
N ILE A 350 -2.04 10.05 3.41
CA ILE A 350 -3.09 11.06 3.43
C ILE A 350 -3.15 11.85 2.12
N SER A 351 -4.34 12.25 1.72
CA SER A 351 -4.55 13.25 0.68
C SER A 351 -4.77 14.61 1.30
N GLY A 352 -4.31 15.67 0.64
CA GLY A 352 -4.42 17.05 1.12
C GLY A 352 -5.86 17.45 1.35
N THR A 353 -6.15 18.03 2.48
CA THR A 353 -7.49 18.28 3.01
C THR A 353 -8.20 19.51 2.45
N SER A 354 -7.50 20.43 1.75
CA SER A 354 -8.11 21.71 1.36
C SER A 354 -8.87 21.69 0.03
N GLU A 355 -8.62 20.67 -0.83
CA GLU A 355 -9.22 20.61 -2.18
C GLU A 355 -9.80 19.22 -2.52
N GLY A 356 -9.62 18.21 -1.68
CA GLY A 356 -10.16 16.85 -1.87
C GLY A 356 -11.69 16.86 -1.72
N ILE A 357 -12.38 16.15 -2.61
CA ILE A 357 -13.85 16.06 -2.57
C ILE A 357 -14.36 14.92 -1.69
N VAL A 358 -13.55 13.86 -1.51
CA VAL A 358 -13.93 12.71 -0.68
C VAL A 358 -13.51 12.98 0.76
N PRO A 359 -14.43 12.91 1.74
CA PRO A 359 -14.11 13.11 3.15
C PRO A 359 -13.03 12.15 3.66
N THR A 360 -12.12 12.65 4.50
CA THR A 360 -10.96 11.90 5.00
C THR A 360 -11.34 10.58 5.66
N PHE A 361 -12.41 10.56 6.46
CA PHE A 361 -12.86 9.33 7.12
C PHE A 361 -13.37 8.25 6.13
N LEU A 362 -13.94 8.67 4.98
CA LEU A 362 -14.30 7.73 3.91
C LEU A 362 -13.05 7.21 3.20
N LEU A 363 -12.06 8.07 2.96
CA LEU A 363 -10.77 7.65 2.40
C LEU A 363 -10.06 6.65 3.31
N GLU A 364 -10.11 6.84 4.63
CA GLU A 364 -9.57 5.87 5.60
C GLU A 364 -10.27 4.51 5.45
N LYS A 365 -11.59 4.48 5.42
CA LYS A 365 -12.36 3.24 5.26
C LYS A 365 -12.13 2.56 3.91
N ILE A 366 -11.95 3.34 2.84
CA ILE A 366 -11.61 2.82 1.52
C ILE A 366 -10.20 2.22 1.54
N ASN A 367 -9.24 2.90 2.16
CA ASN A 367 -7.88 2.38 2.32
C ASN A 367 -7.84 1.08 3.15
N ASP A 368 -8.69 0.97 4.17
CA ASP A 368 -8.83 -0.26 4.95
C ASP A 368 -9.40 -1.43 4.12
N SER A 369 -10.06 -1.14 3.00
CA SER A 369 -10.58 -2.17 2.07
C SER A 369 -9.53 -2.69 1.09
N LEU A 370 -8.35 -2.07 1.00
CA LEU A 370 -7.28 -2.47 0.10
C LEU A 370 -6.90 -3.94 0.30
N GLN A 371 -6.89 -4.69 -0.80
CA GLN A 371 -6.49 -6.09 -0.81
C GLN A 371 -5.53 -6.36 -1.97
N GLN A 372 -4.63 -7.32 -1.77
CA GLN A 372 -3.86 -7.86 -2.88
C GLN A 372 -4.77 -8.72 -3.77
N PRO A 373 -4.53 -8.74 -5.09
CA PRO A 373 -5.21 -9.67 -5.97
C PRO A 373 -4.98 -11.11 -5.49
N LYS A 374 -6.06 -11.87 -5.38
CA LYS A 374 -5.99 -13.27 -4.93
C LYS A 374 -5.49 -14.22 -6.03
N HIS A 375 -5.71 -13.86 -7.28
CA HIS A 375 -5.05 -14.51 -8.43
C HIS A 375 -5.03 -13.59 -9.66
N VAL A 376 -4.25 -13.97 -10.64
CA VAL A 376 -4.04 -13.21 -11.89
C VAL A 376 -4.29 -14.11 -13.10
N THR A 377 -5.00 -13.59 -14.10
CA THR A 377 -5.16 -14.28 -15.39
C THR A 377 -4.71 -13.39 -16.55
N MET A 378 -4.29 -14.03 -17.64
CA MET A 378 -4.02 -13.35 -18.90
C MET A 378 -5.13 -13.68 -19.91
N ILE A 379 -5.82 -12.67 -20.39
CA ILE A 379 -6.83 -12.80 -21.46
C ILE A 379 -6.34 -11.97 -22.64
N ASP A 380 -5.95 -12.64 -23.72
CA ASP A 380 -5.42 -12.01 -24.96
C ASP A 380 -4.38 -10.91 -24.69
N GLN A 381 -3.36 -11.20 -23.88
CA GLN A 381 -2.28 -10.30 -23.47
C GLN A 381 -2.71 -9.19 -22.47
N VAL A 382 -3.96 -9.15 -22.03
CA VAL A 382 -4.43 -8.25 -20.97
C VAL A 382 -4.39 -8.98 -19.64
N ARG A 383 -3.72 -8.36 -18.67
CA ARG A 383 -3.57 -8.90 -17.32
C ARG A 383 -4.76 -8.48 -16.47
N PHE A 384 -5.51 -9.48 -15.94
CA PHE A 384 -6.62 -9.27 -15.01
C PHE A 384 -6.22 -9.62 -13.58
N LEU A 385 -6.44 -8.69 -12.67
CA LEU A 385 -6.24 -8.83 -11.24
C LEU A 385 -7.58 -9.20 -10.59
N TRP A 386 -7.68 -10.39 -10.00
CA TRP A 386 -8.91 -10.90 -9.42
C TRP A 386 -8.90 -10.81 -7.89
N TYR A 387 -9.95 -10.28 -7.31
CA TYR A 387 -10.15 -10.15 -5.86
C TYR A 387 -11.01 -11.29 -5.27
N VAL A 388 -11.18 -12.35 -6.03
CA VAL A 388 -11.85 -13.61 -5.63
C VAL A 388 -10.82 -14.73 -5.60
N GLU A 389 -11.07 -15.76 -4.78
CA GLU A 389 -10.15 -16.91 -4.69
C GLU A 389 -10.10 -17.68 -6.00
N ALA A 390 -8.93 -18.24 -6.33
CA ALA A 390 -8.73 -19.01 -7.57
C ALA A 390 -9.70 -20.22 -7.66
N ALA A 391 -10.05 -20.84 -6.54
CA ALA A 391 -11.04 -21.94 -6.48
C ALA A 391 -12.46 -21.44 -6.78
N GLU A 392 -12.82 -20.26 -6.32
CA GLU A 392 -14.11 -19.62 -6.64
C GLU A 392 -14.17 -19.25 -8.11
N TYR A 393 -13.11 -18.62 -8.64
CA TYR A 393 -13.01 -18.28 -10.07
C TYR A 393 -13.16 -19.50 -10.96
N ALA A 394 -12.60 -20.65 -10.59
CA ALA A 394 -12.68 -21.89 -11.38
C ALA A 394 -14.07 -22.58 -11.31
N SER A 395 -14.97 -22.12 -10.44
CA SER A 395 -16.28 -22.73 -10.27
C SER A 395 -17.23 -22.35 -11.40
N LYS A 396 -18.13 -23.27 -11.78
CA LYS A 396 -19.14 -23.00 -12.80
C LYS A 396 -20.14 -21.95 -12.33
N GLU A 397 -20.48 -21.99 -11.05
CA GLU A 397 -21.40 -21.06 -10.41
C GLU A 397 -20.90 -19.62 -10.51
N PHE A 398 -19.59 -19.39 -10.41
CA PHE A 398 -18.99 -18.07 -10.57
C PHE A 398 -19.14 -17.53 -11.98
N HIS A 399 -18.92 -18.38 -13.01
CA HIS A 399 -19.08 -17.98 -14.42
C HIS A 399 -20.54 -17.72 -14.82
N GLU A 400 -21.51 -18.27 -14.10
CA GLU A 400 -22.94 -18.04 -14.31
C GLU A 400 -23.49 -16.82 -13.57
N ARG A 401 -22.65 -16.14 -12.72
CA ARG A 401 -23.07 -14.90 -12.05
C ARG A 401 -23.21 -13.74 -13.04
N PRO A 402 -24.13 -12.82 -12.80
CA PRO A 402 -24.17 -11.55 -13.52
C PRO A 402 -23.04 -10.65 -13.05
N PHE A 403 -22.33 -10.04 -14.01
CA PHE A 403 -21.33 -9.02 -13.73
C PHE A 403 -21.57 -7.80 -14.63
N ILE A 404 -21.14 -6.62 -14.16
CA ILE A 404 -21.10 -5.43 -15.00
C ILE A 404 -19.63 -5.14 -15.34
N ILE A 405 -19.32 -5.05 -16.63
CA ILE A 405 -18.01 -4.76 -17.15
C ILE A 405 -17.97 -3.30 -17.56
N GLY A 406 -17.26 -2.46 -16.82
CA GLY A 406 -16.99 -1.08 -17.17
C GLY A 406 -15.70 -0.97 -17.96
N CYS A 407 -15.64 -0.05 -18.90
CA CYS A 407 -14.43 0.22 -19.67
C CYS A 407 -14.30 1.72 -19.98
N ASP A 408 -13.10 2.23 -19.73
CA ASP A 408 -12.66 3.53 -20.23
C ASP A 408 -11.44 3.34 -21.13
N THR A 409 -11.38 4.11 -22.23
CA THR A 409 -10.36 3.93 -23.28
C THR A 409 -9.43 5.12 -23.33
N SER A 410 -8.13 4.85 -23.33
CA SER A 410 -7.09 5.85 -23.42
C SER A 410 -7.11 6.65 -24.72
N ASP A 411 -6.70 7.92 -24.63
CA ASP A 411 -6.56 8.80 -25.80
C ASP A 411 -5.26 8.57 -26.60
N ASN A 412 -4.18 8.10 -25.94
CA ASN A 412 -2.87 7.93 -26.55
C ASN A 412 -2.16 6.66 -26.04
N VAL A 413 -1.68 5.84 -26.99
CA VAL A 413 -0.82 4.71 -26.67
C VAL A 413 0.44 5.20 -25.95
N GLY A 414 0.68 4.68 -24.75
CA GLY A 414 1.90 4.95 -23.96
C GLY A 414 1.79 6.05 -22.91
N ARG A 415 0.67 6.80 -22.83
CA ARG A 415 0.44 7.79 -21.77
C ARG A 415 -0.75 7.47 -20.89
N ASP A 416 -1.92 7.27 -21.48
CA ASP A 416 -3.15 6.97 -20.76
C ASP A 416 -3.42 5.46 -20.79
N TYR A 417 -4.18 4.95 -19.84
CA TYR A 417 -4.51 3.52 -19.75
C TYR A 417 -5.89 3.24 -20.33
N THR A 418 -6.02 2.15 -21.08
CA THR A 418 -7.32 1.52 -21.29
C THR A 418 -7.60 0.61 -20.11
N THR A 419 -8.72 0.80 -19.46
CA THR A 419 -9.08 0.11 -18.22
C THR A 419 -10.36 -0.71 -18.39
N ILE A 420 -10.39 -1.87 -17.73
CA ILE A 420 -11.56 -2.75 -17.64
C ILE A 420 -11.77 -3.07 -16.16
N LEU A 421 -13.02 -2.96 -15.71
CA LEU A 421 -13.40 -3.30 -14.34
C LEU A 421 -14.65 -4.18 -14.35
N LEU A 422 -14.61 -5.25 -13.56
CA LEU A 422 -15.76 -6.11 -13.30
C LEU A 422 -16.34 -5.80 -11.92
N LEU A 423 -17.65 -5.54 -11.88
CA LEU A 423 -18.41 -5.29 -10.67
C LEU A 423 -19.47 -6.38 -10.48
N ASP A 424 -19.61 -6.88 -9.27
CA ASP A 424 -20.76 -7.71 -8.88
C ASP A 424 -21.93 -6.78 -8.55
N PRO A 425 -23.02 -6.79 -9.35
CA PRO A 425 -24.14 -5.87 -9.15
C PRO A 425 -24.99 -6.18 -7.92
N SER A 426 -24.88 -7.38 -7.35
CA SER A 426 -25.67 -7.79 -6.18
C SER A 426 -25.20 -7.14 -4.89
N ASN A 427 -23.93 -6.77 -4.84
CA ASN A 427 -23.30 -6.22 -3.66
C ASN A 427 -22.29 -5.08 -3.95
N MET A 428 -22.18 -4.68 -5.23
CA MET A 428 -21.29 -3.62 -5.74
C MET A 428 -19.81 -3.83 -5.40
N SER A 429 -19.35 -5.08 -5.23
CA SER A 429 -17.94 -5.35 -5.02
C SER A 429 -17.14 -5.33 -6.32
N VAL A 430 -15.93 -4.80 -6.27
CA VAL A 430 -14.95 -4.93 -7.35
C VAL A 430 -14.46 -6.37 -7.38
N VAL A 431 -14.72 -7.07 -8.49
CA VAL A 431 -14.38 -8.48 -8.65
C VAL A 431 -13.03 -8.64 -9.35
N ALA A 432 -12.81 -7.84 -10.38
CA ALA A 432 -11.55 -7.83 -11.11
C ALA A 432 -11.28 -6.46 -11.73
N THR A 433 -10.01 -6.17 -11.95
CA THR A 433 -9.53 -4.99 -12.68
C THR A 433 -8.48 -5.38 -13.70
N ALA A 434 -8.42 -4.65 -14.79
CA ALA A 434 -7.34 -4.74 -15.77
C ALA A 434 -7.05 -3.36 -16.35
N ARG A 435 -5.78 -3.10 -16.63
CA ARG A 435 -5.36 -1.86 -17.27
C ARG A 435 -4.13 -2.10 -18.14
N SER A 436 -4.07 -1.41 -19.27
CA SER A 436 -2.92 -1.47 -20.14
C SER A 436 -2.78 -0.17 -20.95
N ASN A 437 -1.55 0.29 -21.06
CA ASN A 437 -1.16 1.39 -21.96
C ASN A 437 -0.28 0.90 -23.13
N VAL A 438 -0.03 -0.40 -23.21
CA VAL A 438 0.83 -1.02 -24.22
C VAL A 438 0.05 -1.93 -25.17
N VAL A 439 -1.09 -2.46 -24.74
CA VAL A 439 -1.96 -3.33 -25.57
C VAL A 439 -2.80 -2.45 -26.49
N ASN A 440 -2.83 -2.79 -27.78
CA ASN A 440 -3.65 -2.05 -28.74
C ASN A 440 -5.16 -2.30 -28.55
N LEU A 441 -5.98 -1.36 -29.03
CA LEU A 441 -7.44 -1.40 -28.87
C LEU A 441 -8.10 -2.63 -29.50
N ILE A 442 -7.54 -3.21 -30.56
CA ILE A 442 -8.07 -4.44 -31.19
C ILE A 442 -7.93 -5.62 -30.24
N THR A 443 -6.76 -5.78 -29.65
CA THR A 443 -6.51 -6.84 -28.66
C THR A 443 -7.38 -6.64 -27.41
N MET A 444 -7.55 -5.40 -26.95
CA MET A 444 -8.47 -5.09 -25.84
C MET A 444 -9.92 -5.45 -26.19
N ALA A 445 -10.38 -5.15 -27.43
CA ALA A 445 -11.72 -5.53 -27.89
C ALA A 445 -11.94 -7.05 -27.87
N LYS A 446 -10.94 -7.81 -28.32
CA LYS A 446 -10.96 -9.28 -28.26
C LYS A 446 -11.02 -9.79 -26.82
N SER A 447 -10.25 -9.19 -25.92
CA SER A 447 -10.24 -9.54 -24.49
C SER A 447 -11.62 -9.29 -23.85
N VAL A 448 -12.27 -8.16 -24.16
CA VAL A 448 -13.64 -7.88 -23.68
C VAL A 448 -14.63 -8.89 -24.22
N LEU A 449 -14.60 -9.22 -25.52
CA LEU A 449 -15.49 -10.21 -26.09
C LEU A 449 -15.29 -11.60 -25.49
N LYS A 450 -14.05 -12.00 -25.25
CA LYS A 450 -13.73 -13.25 -24.58
C LYS A 450 -14.25 -13.24 -23.14
N LEU A 451 -14.06 -12.15 -22.40
CA LEU A 451 -14.60 -11.98 -21.06
C LEU A 451 -16.12 -12.09 -21.05
N MET A 452 -16.81 -11.44 -22.01
CA MET A 452 -18.27 -11.55 -22.15
C MET A 452 -18.73 -12.97 -22.52
N ASN A 453 -17.89 -13.73 -23.23
CA ASN A 453 -18.19 -15.14 -23.54
C ASN A 453 -17.99 -16.02 -22.31
N ASP A 454 -16.93 -15.82 -21.56
CA ASP A 454 -16.63 -16.58 -20.33
C ASP A 454 -17.64 -16.28 -19.22
N PHE A 455 -18.24 -15.09 -19.22
CA PHE A 455 -19.30 -14.66 -18.29
C PHE A 455 -20.60 -14.35 -19.07
N PRO A 456 -21.44 -15.36 -19.39
CA PRO A 456 -22.57 -15.20 -20.28
C PRO A 456 -23.68 -14.28 -19.77
N ARG A 457 -23.73 -13.99 -18.47
CA ARG A 457 -24.67 -13.03 -17.86
C ARG A 457 -24.05 -11.64 -17.62
N SER A 458 -22.87 -11.35 -18.17
CA SER A 458 -22.24 -10.04 -18.00
C SER A 458 -22.86 -8.98 -18.92
N VAL A 459 -22.91 -7.74 -18.43
CA VAL A 459 -23.32 -6.54 -19.17
C VAL A 459 -22.13 -5.62 -19.34
N PHE A 460 -21.89 -5.15 -20.56
CA PHE A 460 -20.77 -4.29 -20.89
C PHE A 460 -21.20 -2.83 -21.03
N ILE A 461 -20.58 -1.92 -20.28
CA ILE A 461 -20.80 -0.47 -20.32
C ILE A 461 -19.49 0.28 -20.61
N PRO A 462 -19.15 0.51 -21.89
CA PRO A 462 -17.98 1.32 -22.26
C PRO A 462 -18.28 2.81 -22.19
N GLU A 463 -17.27 3.63 -21.88
CA GLU A 463 -17.33 5.05 -22.21
C GLU A 463 -17.23 5.24 -23.71
N ARG A 464 -18.01 6.22 -24.22
CA ARG A 464 -18.09 6.45 -25.68
C ARG A 464 -17.23 7.58 -26.20
N ASN A 465 -16.76 8.44 -25.31
CA ASN A 465 -16.02 9.64 -25.71
C ASN A 465 -14.68 9.28 -26.39
N LYS A 466 -14.23 10.18 -27.27
CA LYS A 466 -12.93 10.10 -27.91
C LYS A 466 -12.70 8.72 -28.58
N ASN A 467 -11.68 7.99 -28.17
CA ASN A 467 -11.36 6.63 -28.66
C ASN A 467 -12.39 5.57 -28.28
N GLY A 468 -13.27 5.84 -27.32
CA GLY A 468 -14.33 4.93 -26.93
C GLY A 468 -15.32 4.61 -28.06
N ALA A 469 -15.63 5.57 -28.93
CA ALA A 469 -16.44 5.31 -30.10
C ALA A 469 -15.75 4.34 -31.07
N MET A 470 -14.46 4.51 -31.32
CA MET A 470 -13.66 3.61 -32.16
C MET A 470 -13.53 2.23 -31.51
N PHE A 471 -13.38 2.16 -30.19
CA PHE A 471 -13.33 0.90 -29.45
C PHE A 471 -14.63 0.11 -29.55
N ILE A 472 -15.78 0.79 -29.44
CA ILE A 472 -17.11 0.18 -29.65
C ILE A 472 -17.22 -0.33 -31.08
N ASP A 473 -16.79 0.46 -32.08
CA ASP A 473 -16.80 0.03 -33.48
C ASP A 473 -15.92 -1.21 -33.74
N LEU A 474 -14.77 -1.30 -33.07
CA LEU A 474 -13.89 -2.49 -33.13
C LEU A 474 -14.59 -3.72 -32.53
N ILE A 475 -15.25 -3.58 -31.37
CA ILE A 475 -16.00 -4.66 -30.74
C ILE A 475 -17.13 -5.14 -31.67
N LEU A 476 -17.89 -4.23 -32.25
CA LEU A 476 -18.98 -4.57 -33.16
C LEU A 476 -18.45 -5.26 -34.44
N THR A 477 -17.29 -4.81 -34.96
CA THR A 477 -16.64 -5.42 -36.12
C THR A 477 -16.13 -6.83 -35.79
N GLU A 478 -15.49 -7.05 -34.65
CA GLU A 478 -15.05 -8.38 -34.21
C GLU A 478 -16.25 -9.33 -34.01
N MET A 479 -17.40 -8.82 -33.54
CA MET A 479 -18.64 -9.60 -33.47
C MET A 479 -19.15 -10.03 -34.86
N GLU A 480 -18.94 -9.22 -35.91
CA GLU A 480 -19.32 -9.60 -37.28
C GLU A 480 -18.46 -10.77 -37.81
N HIS A 481 -17.23 -10.89 -37.32
CA HIS A 481 -16.30 -11.97 -37.71
C HIS A 481 -16.46 -13.24 -36.85
N THR A 482 -17.29 -13.21 -35.82
CA THR A 482 -17.53 -14.35 -34.93
C THR A 482 -19.01 -14.76 -34.96
N SER A 483 -19.31 -15.98 -34.46
CA SER A 483 -20.70 -16.40 -34.22
C SER A 483 -21.28 -15.82 -32.90
N PHE A 484 -20.45 -15.18 -32.09
CA PHE A 484 -20.82 -14.62 -30.79
C PHE A 484 -21.21 -13.14 -30.93
N ARG A 485 -22.48 -12.83 -30.79
CA ARG A 485 -23.05 -11.49 -31.01
C ARG A 485 -23.91 -11.01 -29.81
N PRO A 486 -23.31 -10.71 -28.66
CA PRO A 486 -24.06 -10.33 -27.46
C PRO A 486 -24.51 -8.85 -27.47
N LEU A 487 -25.10 -8.34 -28.55
CA LEU A 487 -25.50 -6.93 -28.71
C LEU A 487 -26.45 -6.46 -27.60
N HIS A 488 -27.37 -7.31 -27.16
CA HIS A 488 -28.29 -7.02 -26.06
C HIS A 488 -27.62 -6.89 -24.70
N ARG A 489 -26.33 -7.26 -24.58
CA ARG A 489 -25.54 -7.12 -23.35
C ARG A 489 -24.62 -5.91 -23.37
N ILE A 490 -24.68 -5.07 -24.41
CA ILE A 490 -23.93 -3.83 -24.46
C ILE A 490 -24.86 -2.68 -24.11
N TYR A 491 -24.45 -1.87 -23.11
CA TYR A 491 -25.21 -0.70 -22.72
C TYR A 491 -25.47 0.23 -23.93
N ASN A 492 -26.71 0.69 -24.06
CA ASN A 492 -27.08 1.65 -25.08
C ASN A 492 -28.06 2.71 -24.53
N THR A 493 -27.97 3.90 -25.11
CA THR A 493 -28.73 5.08 -24.66
C THR A 493 -30.21 5.01 -25.02
N VAL A 494 -30.61 4.17 -25.96
CA VAL A 494 -32.01 4.01 -26.36
C VAL A 494 -32.76 3.28 -25.25
N VAL A 495 -32.23 2.13 -24.78
CA VAL A 495 -32.85 1.36 -23.67
C VAL A 495 -32.99 2.22 -22.42
N GLN A 496 -32.07 3.11 -22.14
CA GLN A 496 -32.14 4.03 -21.00
C GLN A 496 -33.32 5.02 -21.09
N LYS A 497 -33.75 5.36 -22.30
CA LYS A 497 -34.78 6.39 -22.56
C LYS A 497 -36.18 5.83 -22.70
N PHE A 498 -36.35 4.50 -22.85
CA PHE A 498 -37.68 3.90 -23.04
C PHE A 498 -38.55 4.05 -21.80
N HIS A 499 -39.78 4.50 -22.07
CA HIS A 499 -40.90 4.42 -21.16
C HIS A 499 -41.93 3.46 -21.81
N ASP A 500 -42.26 2.38 -21.12
CA ASP A 500 -43.37 1.45 -21.38
C ASP A 500 -43.37 0.62 -22.67
N GLY A 501 -43.15 -0.68 -22.51
CA GLY A 501 -43.80 -1.77 -23.26
C GLY A 501 -43.43 -1.98 -24.71
N LYS A 502 -42.49 -1.23 -25.31
CA LYS A 502 -42.00 -1.49 -26.68
C LYS A 502 -40.63 -2.13 -26.65
N ASP A 503 -40.49 -3.22 -27.41
CA ASP A 503 -39.20 -3.92 -27.49
C ASP A 503 -38.16 -3.02 -28.19
N PRO A 504 -37.02 -2.76 -27.58
CA PRO A 504 -35.94 -1.95 -28.17
C PRO A 504 -35.40 -2.52 -29.48
N VAL A 505 -35.58 -3.79 -29.75
CA VAL A 505 -35.09 -4.50 -30.95
C VAL A 505 -35.57 -3.84 -32.25
N ASP A 506 -36.71 -3.21 -32.27
CA ASP A 506 -37.26 -2.54 -33.45
C ASP A 506 -36.51 -1.25 -33.86
N TYR A 507 -35.53 -0.79 -33.05
CA TYR A 507 -34.79 0.44 -33.27
C TYR A 507 -33.31 0.22 -33.67
N PHE A 508 -32.85 -1.02 -33.77
CA PHE A 508 -31.45 -1.32 -34.10
C PHE A 508 -31.25 -1.57 -35.60
N ASP A 509 -31.14 -0.51 -36.37
CA ASP A 509 -30.43 -0.60 -37.65
C ASP A 509 -28.93 -0.47 -37.43
N ILE A 510 -28.24 -1.64 -37.37
CA ILE A 510 -26.80 -1.76 -37.09
C ILE A 510 -25.95 -1.12 -38.19
N ARG A 511 -26.51 -0.83 -39.36
CA ARG A 511 -25.78 -0.41 -40.58
C ARG A 511 -25.60 1.10 -40.74
N GLY A 512 -26.13 1.92 -39.85
CA GLY A 512 -26.04 3.36 -39.98
C GLY A 512 -25.91 4.10 -38.64
N GLU A 513 -26.93 4.88 -38.26
CA GLU A 513 -26.95 5.65 -37.02
C GLU A 513 -27.00 4.77 -35.76
N GLY A 514 -27.37 3.48 -35.89
CA GLY A 514 -27.49 2.53 -34.79
C GLY A 514 -26.19 2.32 -33.99
N ARG A 515 -25.05 2.45 -34.61
CA ARG A 515 -23.74 2.37 -33.91
C ARG A 515 -23.55 3.46 -32.85
N ARG A 516 -24.19 4.62 -33.05
CA ARG A 516 -24.07 5.78 -32.16
C ARG A 516 -24.84 5.68 -30.85
N VAL A 517 -25.65 4.64 -30.67
CA VAL A 517 -26.44 4.45 -29.46
C VAL A 517 -25.70 3.66 -28.38
N PHE A 518 -24.68 2.88 -28.75
CA PHE A 518 -23.90 2.07 -27.81
C PHE A 518 -22.90 2.91 -27.01
N GLY A 519 -22.71 2.53 -25.74
CA GLY A 519 -21.79 3.17 -24.81
C GLY A 519 -22.37 4.38 -24.09
N PHE A 520 -21.76 4.71 -22.97
CA PHE A 520 -22.14 5.86 -22.14
C PHE A 520 -21.47 7.12 -22.65
N ASN A 521 -22.27 8.16 -22.88
CA ASN A 521 -21.75 9.44 -23.37
C ASN A 521 -21.45 10.36 -22.19
N THR A 522 -20.17 10.61 -21.94
CA THR A 522 -19.69 11.49 -20.87
C THR A 522 -19.59 12.92 -21.40
N ASN A 523 -20.53 13.77 -21.00
CA ASN A 523 -20.48 15.22 -21.18
C ASN A 523 -20.30 15.88 -19.80
N GLU A 524 -20.23 17.21 -19.73
CA GLU A 524 -20.02 17.93 -18.48
C GLU A 524 -21.07 17.57 -17.41
N THR A 525 -22.33 17.47 -17.78
CA THR A 525 -23.43 17.14 -16.85
C THR A 525 -23.35 15.68 -16.36
N SER A 526 -23.10 14.73 -17.27
CA SER A 526 -23.00 13.32 -16.90
C SER A 526 -21.72 13.00 -16.15
N ARG A 527 -20.60 13.71 -16.43
CA ARG A 527 -19.38 13.63 -15.63
C ARG A 527 -19.60 14.12 -14.21
N ASP A 528 -20.26 15.25 -14.04
CA ASP A 528 -20.65 15.78 -12.72
C ASP A 528 -21.55 14.79 -11.96
N MET A 529 -22.49 14.14 -12.65
CA MET A 529 -23.33 13.10 -12.06
C MET A 529 -22.49 11.89 -11.61
N LEU A 530 -21.54 11.44 -12.44
CA LEU A 530 -20.66 10.31 -12.08
C LEU A 530 -19.77 10.68 -10.89
N THR A 531 -19.06 11.79 -10.93
CA THR A 531 -18.03 12.13 -9.94
C THR A 531 -18.59 12.74 -8.64
N LYS A 532 -19.78 13.34 -8.67
CA LYS A 532 -20.42 13.90 -7.46
C LYS A 532 -21.47 12.93 -6.91
N GLN A 533 -22.51 12.62 -7.68
CA GLN A 533 -23.66 11.88 -7.16
C GLN A 533 -23.38 10.38 -7.12
N THR A 534 -22.92 9.76 -8.22
CA THR A 534 -22.67 8.31 -8.26
C THR A 534 -21.56 7.91 -7.31
N LEU A 535 -20.43 8.66 -7.31
CA LEU A 535 -19.30 8.37 -6.43
C LEU A 535 -19.73 8.38 -4.96
N PHE A 536 -20.36 9.45 -4.48
CA PHE A 536 -20.74 9.54 -3.07
C PHE A 536 -21.77 8.51 -2.66
N ASN A 537 -22.77 8.23 -3.50
CA ASN A 537 -23.76 7.19 -3.20
C ASN A 537 -23.11 5.81 -3.15
N THR A 538 -22.19 5.53 -4.06
CA THR A 538 -21.46 4.26 -4.06
C THR A 538 -20.56 4.12 -2.84
N LEU A 539 -19.77 5.15 -2.51
CA LEU A 539 -18.89 5.11 -1.33
C LEU A 539 -19.68 4.96 -0.03
N ASN A 540 -20.84 5.56 0.03
CA ASN A 540 -21.74 5.42 1.17
C ASN A 540 -22.31 4.00 1.30
N LEU A 541 -22.64 3.36 0.19
CA LEU A 541 -23.18 2.00 0.19
C LEU A 541 -22.10 0.95 0.38
N ASN A 542 -20.89 1.16 -0.17
CA ASN A 542 -19.94 0.07 -0.32
C ASN A 542 -18.46 0.46 -0.30
N HIS A 543 -18.04 1.37 0.57
CA HIS A 543 -16.64 1.76 0.73
C HIS A 543 -15.70 0.57 1.06
N SER A 544 -16.19 -0.53 1.63
CA SER A 544 -15.40 -1.67 2.10
C SER A 544 -15.12 -2.74 1.03
N LYS A 545 -15.54 -2.56 -0.23
CA LYS A 545 -15.43 -3.59 -1.30
C LYS A 545 -14.79 -3.05 -2.58
N ILE A 546 -13.95 -2.03 -2.47
CA ILE A 546 -13.27 -1.41 -3.60
C ILE A 546 -11.99 -2.18 -3.96
N TYR A 547 -11.25 -2.68 -2.99
CA TYR A 547 -10.08 -3.58 -3.04
C TYR A 547 -8.89 -3.07 -3.86
N ASP A 548 -9.12 -2.57 -5.08
CA ASP A 548 -8.08 -2.19 -6.02
C ASP A 548 -7.41 -0.88 -5.62
N GLN A 549 -6.14 -0.90 -5.64
CA GLN A 549 -5.28 0.16 -5.19
C GLN A 549 -5.23 1.37 -6.10
N GLU A 550 -5.15 1.15 -7.42
CA GLU A 550 -5.12 2.28 -8.35
C GLU A 550 -6.46 3.00 -8.31
N LEU A 551 -7.56 2.23 -8.23
CA LEU A 551 -8.88 2.80 -8.04
C LEU A 551 -8.96 3.65 -6.76
N ILE A 552 -8.42 3.14 -5.65
CA ILE A 552 -8.34 3.88 -4.39
C ILE A 552 -7.47 5.14 -4.54
N ALA A 553 -6.34 5.04 -5.25
CA ALA A 553 -5.48 6.19 -5.50
C ALA A 553 -6.16 7.25 -6.38
N GLU A 554 -6.87 6.83 -7.44
CA GLU A 554 -7.64 7.74 -8.30
C GLU A 554 -8.78 8.43 -7.55
N ILE A 555 -9.53 7.70 -6.70
CA ILE A 555 -10.57 8.29 -5.81
C ILE A 555 -9.95 9.33 -4.87
N SER A 556 -8.80 9.02 -4.30
CA SER A 556 -8.11 9.90 -3.35
C SER A 556 -7.51 11.15 -4.02
N GLY A 557 -7.19 11.05 -5.33
CA GLY A 557 -6.64 12.13 -6.14
C GLY A 557 -7.66 13.16 -6.65
N LEU A 558 -8.97 12.90 -6.49
CA LEU A 558 -10.02 13.79 -6.98
C LEU A 558 -10.04 15.14 -6.24
N ARG A 559 -10.15 16.24 -6.99
CA ARG A 559 -10.15 17.61 -6.47
C ARG A 559 -11.23 18.46 -7.10
N GLN A 560 -11.66 19.47 -6.38
CA GLN A 560 -12.59 20.45 -6.92
C GLN A 560 -11.82 21.69 -7.41
N LYS A 561 -11.81 21.91 -8.73
CA LYS A 561 -11.28 23.14 -9.37
C LYS A 561 -12.39 23.89 -10.07
N ASN A 562 -12.58 25.17 -9.77
CA ASN A 562 -13.56 26.04 -10.44
C ASN A 562 -14.98 25.44 -10.52
N GLY A 563 -15.41 24.72 -9.48
CA GLY A 563 -16.72 24.08 -9.41
C GLY A 563 -16.83 22.73 -10.14
N ARG A 564 -15.78 22.30 -10.86
CA ARG A 564 -15.70 21.00 -11.52
C ARG A 564 -14.85 20.04 -10.68
N VAL A 565 -15.19 18.77 -10.75
CA VAL A 565 -14.37 17.68 -10.19
C VAL A 565 -13.42 17.22 -11.26
N ASP A 566 -12.13 17.29 -10.96
CA ASP A 566 -11.06 16.93 -11.86
C ASP A 566 -9.87 16.36 -11.06
N HIS A 567 -8.87 15.82 -11.77
CA HIS A 567 -7.63 15.40 -11.12
C HIS A 567 -6.75 16.58 -10.79
N GLY A 568 -5.66 16.32 -10.06
CA GLY A 568 -4.56 17.23 -9.88
C GLY A 568 -4.00 17.76 -11.22
N SER A 569 -3.24 18.85 -11.17
CA SER A 569 -2.71 19.52 -12.39
C SER A 569 -1.49 18.82 -13.01
N ASP A 570 -1.09 17.66 -12.53
CA ASP A 570 0.09 16.93 -13.02
C ASP A 570 -0.29 16.05 -14.22
N ASN A 571 0.54 16.09 -15.26
CA ASN A 571 0.33 15.35 -16.53
C ASN A 571 0.24 13.82 -16.41
N ASP A 572 0.37 13.27 -15.23
CA ASP A 572 0.35 11.84 -14.94
C ASP A 572 -0.82 11.44 -14.00
N ASP A 573 -1.76 12.34 -13.74
CA ASP A 573 -2.96 12.03 -12.97
C ASP A 573 -4.03 11.45 -13.90
N HIS A 574 -4.36 10.16 -13.73
CA HIS A 574 -5.34 9.43 -14.51
C HIS A 574 -6.62 9.19 -13.70
N ASP A 575 -7.78 9.09 -14.37
CA ASP A 575 -9.07 8.69 -13.80
C ASP A 575 -9.72 7.53 -14.56
N ASP A 576 -8.93 6.88 -15.39
CA ASP A 576 -9.44 5.90 -16.34
C ASP A 576 -10.14 4.72 -15.62
N LEU A 577 -9.54 4.21 -14.54
CA LEU A 577 -10.12 3.11 -13.76
C LEU A 577 -11.30 3.59 -12.91
N LEU A 578 -11.24 4.80 -12.39
CA LEU A 578 -12.34 5.43 -11.66
C LEU A 578 -13.56 5.64 -12.58
N ILE A 579 -13.37 6.11 -13.81
CA ILE A 579 -14.47 6.27 -14.76
C ILE A 579 -15.09 4.90 -15.08
N ALA A 580 -14.28 3.88 -15.37
CA ALA A 580 -14.78 2.53 -15.58
C ALA A 580 -15.61 2.03 -14.37
N TYR A 581 -15.14 2.26 -13.13
CA TYR A 581 -15.84 1.93 -11.89
C TYR A 581 -17.17 2.70 -11.77
N LEU A 582 -17.14 4.01 -11.97
CA LEU A 582 -18.33 4.85 -11.84
C LEU A 582 -19.40 4.52 -12.88
N LEU A 583 -19.02 4.10 -14.08
CA LEU A 583 -19.96 3.63 -15.10
C LEU A 583 -20.70 2.37 -14.65
N THR A 584 -19.96 1.40 -14.06
CA THR A 584 -20.60 0.18 -13.53
C THR A 584 -21.55 0.49 -12.37
N CYS A 585 -21.12 1.34 -11.44
CA CYS A 585 -21.92 1.78 -10.30
C CYS A 585 -23.15 2.56 -10.74
N TRP A 586 -22.98 3.44 -11.72
CA TRP A 586 -24.07 4.22 -12.30
C TRP A 586 -25.15 3.32 -12.91
N LEU A 587 -24.75 2.27 -13.63
CA LEU A 587 -25.71 1.34 -14.24
C LEU A 587 -26.51 0.61 -13.15
N VAL A 588 -25.90 0.22 -12.04
CA VAL A 588 -26.60 -0.42 -10.91
C VAL A 588 -27.59 0.57 -10.25
N LEU A 589 -27.15 1.80 -9.99
CA LEU A 589 -27.93 2.77 -9.19
C LEU A 589 -29.02 3.48 -10.00
N TYR A 590 -28.73 3.81 -11.27
CA TYR A 590 -29.57 4.69 -12.08
C TYR A 590 -29.97 4.10 -13.42
N GLY A 591 -29.48 2.88 -13.76
CA GLY A 591 -29.86 2.20 -14.99
C GLY A 591 -31.34 1.89 -15.02
N LYS A 592 -31.96 2.08 -16.18
CA LYS A 592 -33.37 1.75 -16.44
C LYS A 592 -33.45 0.56 -17.37
N ASN A 593 -34.58 -0.17 -17.29
CA ASN A 593 -34.87 -1.30 -18.16
C ASN A 593 -33.76 -2.38 -18.14
N LEU A 594 -33.18 -2.66 -16.96
CA LEU A 594 -32.02 -3.54 -16.79
C LEU A 594 -32.33 -4.99 -17.20
N HIS A 595 -33.63 -5.38 -17.16
CA HIS A 595 -34.10 -6.68 -17.67
C HIS A 595 -33.80 -6.90 -19.16
N TYR A 596 -33.71 -5.83 -19.95
CA TYR A 596 -33.28 -5.90 -21.35
C TYR A 596 -31.87 -6.49 -21.51
N TYR A 597 -30.99 -6.16 -20.56
CA TYR A 597 -29.61 -6.68 -20.54
C TYR A 597 -29.50 -8.06 -19.88
N GLY A 598 -30.63 -8.65 -19.44
CA GLY A 598 -30.65 -9.93 -18.72
C GLY A 598 -30.30 -9.82 -17.23
N LEU A 599 -30.40 -8.60 -16.66
CA LEU A 599 -30.26 -8.36 -15.23
C LEU A 599 -31.64 -8.32 -14.58
N GLU A 600 -31.93 -9.28 -13.73
CA GLU A 600 -33.14 -9.35 -12.97
C GLU A 600 -33.01 -8.63 -11.63
N ASP A 601 -34.15 -8.34 -10.97
CA ASP A 601 -34.14 -7.63 -9.69
C ASP A 601 -33.34 -8.36 -8.59
N GLN A 602 -33.32 -9.69 -8.62
CA GLN A 602 -32.51 -10.51 -7.70
C GLN A 602 -31.02 -10.47 -7.95
N ASP A 603 -30.58 -10.06 -9.16
CA ASP A 603 -29.18 -9.93 -9.55
C ASP A 603 -28.57 -8.61 -9.09
N LEU A 604 -29.41 -7.69 -8.67
CA LEU A 604 -29.01 -6.35 -8.32
C LEU A 604 -29.05 -6.16 -6.81
N LEU A 605 -28.24 -5.25 -6.32
CA LEU A 605 -28.42 -4.69 -4.98
C LEU A 605 -29.92 -4.42 -4.79
N SER A 606 -30.55 -4.97 -3.76
CA SER A 606 -32.00 -5.13 -3.72
C SER A 606 -32.75 -3.86 -4.10
N LYS A 607 -33.95 -3.95 -4.72
CA LYS A 607 -34.76 -2.76 -5.11
C LYS A 607 -35.04 -1.88 -3.90
N MET A 608 -35.14 -2.49 -2.77
CA MET A 608 -35.23 -1.81 -1.50
C MET A 608 -34.03 -0.91 -1.27
N ASP A 609 -32.83 -1.34 -1.65
CA ASP A 609 -31.59 -0.55 -1.50
C ASP A 609 -31.45 0.56 -2.55
N ARG A 610 -32.17 0.45 -3.71
CA ARG A 610 -32.14 1.48 -4.77
C ARG A 610 -33.23 2.54 -4.64
N GLN A 611 -34.32 2.25 -3.96
CA GLN A 611 -35.52 3.11 -3.86
C GLN A 611 -35.78 3.64 -2.43
N GLY A 612 -34.92 3.34 -1.47
CA GLY A 612 -34.95 4.00 -0.17
C GLY A 612 -35.87 3.39 0.88
N ASN A 613 -36.37 2.15 0.77
CA ASN A 613 -37.27 1.65 1.83
C ASN A 613 -36.70 0.66 2.85
N PRO A 614 -35.77 -0.19 2.63
CA PRO A 614 -34.90 -0.77 3.69
C PRO A 614 -33.51 -0.15 3.73
N ILE A 615 -33.05 0.56 2.70
CA ILE A 615 -32.05 1.61 2.88
C ILE A 615 -32.61 2.65 3.85
N GLU A 616 -33.89 2.99 3.85
CA GLU A 616 -34.46 3.83 4.90
C GLU A 616 -34.20 3.26 6.29
N ALA A 617 -34.21 1.97 6.54
CA ALA A 617 -33.84 1.45 7.84
C ALA A 617 -32.32 1.48 8.07
N GLY A 618 -31.51 1.08 7.11
CA GLY A 618 -30.04 1.14 7.20
C GLY A 618 -29.50 2.58 7.07
N GLU A 619 -30.07 3.38 6.16
CA GLU A 619 -29.72 4.79 6.02
C GLU A 619 -30.24 5.62 7.20
N LYS A 620 -31.44 5.34 7.69
CA LYS A 620 -31.97 5.95 8.89
C LYS A 620 -31.14 5.57 10.13
N GLU A 621 -30.75 4.31 10.25
CA GLU A 621 -29.85 3.87 11.31
C GLU A 621 -28.46 4.48 11.19
N ARG A 622 -27.96 4.63 9.97
CA ARG A 622 -26.71 5.30 9.66
C ARG A 622 -26.79 6.80 9.96
N GLN A 623 -27.84 7.48 9.54
CA GLN A 623 -28.05 8.91 9.82
C GLN A 623 -28.21 9.13 11.34
N ILE A 624 -28.87 8.24 12.06
CA ILE A 624 -28.93 8.25 13.52
C ILE A 624 -27.51 8.13 14.12
N LYS A 625 -26.66 7.23 13.60
CA LYS A 625 -25.27 7.10 14.03
C LYS A 625 -24.45 8.37 13.74
N ILE A 626 -24.64 8.97 12.57
CA ILE A 626 -24.00 10.25 12.21
C ILE A 626 -24.43 11.35 13.17
N GLN A 627 -25.72 11.49 13.46
CA GLN A 627 -26.23 12.50 14.39
C GLN A 627 -25.73 12.28 15.83
N ARG A 628 -25.70 11.03 16.30
CA ARG A 628 -25.11 10.70 17.61
C ARG A 628 -23.62 11.10 17.66
N ARG A 629 -22.88 10.77 16.62
CA ARG A 629 -21.47 11.12 16.57
C ARG A 629 -21.24 12.64 16.50
N LEU A 630 -22.07 13.37 15.76
CA LEU A 630 -22.06 14.84 15.77
C LEU A 630 -22.29 15.42 17.15
N GLN A 631 -23.23 14.88 17.92
CA GLN A 631 -23.50 15.32 19.29
C GLN A 631 -22.35 14.97 20.24
N GLU A 632 -21.77 13.77 20.12
CA GLU A 632 -20.56 13.41 20.88
C GLU A 632 -19.41 14.38 20.57
N LEU A 633 -19.22 14.75 19.32
CA LEU A 633 -18.20 15.72 18.91
C LEU A 633 -18.48 17.12 19.46
N ASP A 634 -19.75 17.57 19.52
CA ASP A 634 -20.12 18.83 20.16
C ASP A 634 -19.76 18.85 21.66
N ILE A 635 -20.00 17.71 22.36
CA ILE A 635 -19.61 17.53 23.75
C ILE A 635 -18.09 17.50 23.91
N LEU A 636 -17.40 16.77 23.05
CA LEU A 636 -15.94 16.67 23.07
C LEU A 636 -15.28 18.02 22.76
N LEU A 637 -15.81 18.78 21.79
CA LEU A 637 -15.35 20.12 21.46
C LEU A 637 -15.55 21.11 22.61
N SER A 638 -16.70 21.03 23.32
CA SER A 638 -16.99 21.88 24.44
C SER A 638 -16.09 21.64 25.67
N ASN A 639 -15.58 20.42 25.82
CA ASN A 639 -14.72 19.99 26.93
C ASN A 639 -13.22 19.89 26.53
N CYS A 640 -12.86 20.22 25.30
CA CYS A 640 -11.50 20.02 24.78
C CYS A 640 -10.58 21.18 25.17
N ASN A 641 -9.53 20.86 25.92
CA ASN A 641 -8.47 21.80 26.32
C ASN A 641 -7.24 21.75 25.40
N SER A 642 -7.20 20.83 24.45
CA SER A 642 -6.08 20.67 23.49
C SER A 642 -6.46 21.23 22.13
N GLU A 643 -5.68 22.17 21.61
CA GLU A 643 -5.92 22.80 20.30
C GLU A 643 -5.83 21.77 19.14
N VAL A 644 -4.97 20.77 19.27
CA VAL A 644 -4.81 19.70 18.28
C VAL A 644 -6.03 18.78 18.24
N GLN A 645 -6.51 18.35 19.42
CA GLN A 645 -7.72 17.54 19.51
C GLN A 645 -8.95 18.31 19.04
N ARG A 646 -9.03 19.60 19.35
CA ARG A 646 -10.10 20.47 18.89
C ARG A 646 -10.17 20.51 17.36
N LYS A 647 -9.04 20.73 16.65
CA LYS A 647 -8.99 20.70 15.19
C LYS A 647 -9.36 19.34 14.59
N MET A 648 -8.96 18.25 15.23
CA MET A 648 -9.37 16.91 14.79
C MET A 648 -10.89 16.73 14.88
N TYR A 649 -11.49 17.12 16.00
CA TYR A 649 -12.94 17.03 16.19
C TYR A 649 -13.72 17.99 15.28
N GLU A 650 -13.21 19.19 15.04
CA GLU A 650 -13.80 20.16 14.10
C GLU A 650 -13.78 19.64 12.65
N ASN A 651 -12.70 18.99 12.22
CA ASN A 651 -12.60 18.38 10.90
C ASN A 651 -13.55 17.19 10.78
N GLU A 652 -13.55 16.27 11.76
CA GLU A 652 -14.49 15.14 11.78
C GLU A 652 -15.94 15.62 11.78
N GLN A 653 -16.26 16.65 12.56
CA GLN A 653 -17.58 17.24 12.58
C GLN A 653 -17.99 17.86 11.25
N LYS A 654 -17.07 18.57 10.58
CA LYS A 654 -17.30 19.15 9.26
C LYS A 654 -17.59 18.06 8.22
N ASP A 655 -16.81 16.98 8.23
CA ASP A 655 -16.97 15.87 7.31
C ASP A 655 -18.31 15.13 7.53
N LEU A 656 -18.69 14.92 8.79
CA LEU A 656 -19.97 14.29 9.14
C LEU A 656 -21.18 15.18 8.80
N ARG A 657 -21.07 16.49 8.96
CA ARG A 657 -22.15 17.43 8.58
C ARG A 657 -22.43 17.42 7.08
N LEU A 658 -21.45 17.14 6.24
CA LEU A 658 -21.65 16.98 4.78
C LEU A 658 -22.47 15.74 4.44
N LEU A 659 -22.56 14.77 5.36
CA LEU A 659 -23.25 13.50 5.18
C LEU A 659 -24.54 13.39 6.00
N ALA A 660 -24.78 14.37 6.87
CA ALA A 660 -25.97 14.39 7.72
C ALA A 660 -27.20 14.79 6.89
N ASP A 661 -28.29 14.03 7.07
CA ASP A 661 -29.61 14.39 6.60
C ASP A 661 -30.43 14.96 7.78
N ASP A 662 -30.60 16.26 7.79
CA ASP A 662 -31.29 16.97 8.87
C ASP A 662 -32.80 16.63 8.97
N THR A 663 -33.35 15.90 8.02
CA THR A 663 -34.75 15.42 8.04
C THR A 663 -34.95 14.19 8.90
N ILE A 664 -33.87 13.46 9.20
CA ILE A 664 -33.89 12.24 10.03
C ILE A 664 -33.43 12.58 11.44
N ILE A 665 -34.32 12.47 12.42
CA ILE A 665 -34.02 12.74 13.83
C ILE A 665 -33.96 11.42 14.60
N ASP A 666 -32.88 11.21 15.38
CA ASP A 666 -32.80 10.10 16.33
C ASP A 666 -33.79 10.35 17.50
N PRO A 667 -34.77 9.49 17.68
CA PRO A 667 -35.75 9.65 18.75
C PRO A 667 -35.15 9.49 20.17
N THR A 668 -33.91 9.01 20.28
CA THR A 668 -33.19 8.86 21.54
C THR A 668 -32.21 9.99 21.82
N THR A 669 -32.08 10.98 20.93
CA THR A 669 -31.20 12.12 21.11
C THR A 669 -31.82 13.13 22.07
N ILE A 670 -31.16 13.33 23.18
CA ILE A 670 -31.47 14.41 24.12
C ILE A 670 -30.92 15.70 23.51
N SER A 671 -31.75 16.71 23.30
CA SER A 671 -31.28 18.00 22.77
C SER A 671 -30.36 18.70 23.78
N VAL A 672 -29.37 19.45 23.32
CA VAL A 672 -28.44 20.22 24.19
C VAL A 672 -29.21 21.18 25.08
N SER A 673 -30.41 21.63 24.69
CA SER A 673 -31.32 22.43 25.52
C SER A 673 -31.89 21.64 26.71
N GLN A 674 -32.15 20.33 26.56
CA GLN A 674 -32.61 19.48 27.68
C GLN A 674 -31.50 19.21 28.69
N VAL A 675 -30.27 19.00 28.24
CA VAL A 675 -29.09 18.84 29.12
C VAL A 675 -28.81 20.13 29.93
N LYS A 676 -29.03 21.29 29.31
CA LYS A 676 -28.90 22.57 30.03
C LYS A 676 -30.02 22.76 31.05
N GLN A 677 -31.25 22.38 30.74
CA GLN A 677 -32.37 22.45 31.69
C GLN A 677 -32.21 21.48 32.86
N GLU A 678 -31.70 20.25 32.63
CA GLU A 678 -31.43 19.29 33.69
C GLU A 678 -30.27 19.73 34.61
N LYS A 679 -29.23 20.41 34.07
CA LYS A 679 -28.17 21.03 34.87
C LYS A 679 -28.68 22.20 35.73
N GLU A 680 -29.68 22.95 35.28
CA GLU A 680 -30.29 24.03 36.02
C GLU A 680 -31.29 23.55 37.07
N THR A 681 -31.88 22.35 36.92
CA THR A 681 -32.83 21.75 37.86
C THR A 681 -32.21 20.84 38.92
N GLY A 682 -30.88 20.64 38.89
CA GLY A 682 -30.16 19.92 39.96
C GLY A 682 -30.44 18.41 40.04
N ALA A 683 -31.00 17.81 39.00
CA ALA A 683 -31.19 16.37 38.93
C ALA A 683 -29.83 15.68 38.72
N HIS A 684 -29.38 14.93 39.72
CA HIS A 684 -28.21 14.09 39.65
C HIS A 684 -28.49 12.90 38.69
N ILE A 685 -27.86 12.87 37.55
CA ILE A 685 -27.77 11.67 36.74
C ILE A 685 -26.51 10.93 37.18
N ASP A 686 -26.69 9.75 37.78
CA ASP A 686 -25.58 8.87 38.17
C ASP A 686 -24.88 8.31 36.93
N PHE A 687 -23.66 8.77 36.69
CA PHE A 687 -22.79 8.37 35.58
C PHE A 687 -22.12 6.98 35.77
N TYR A 688 -22.63 6.13 36.68
CA TYR A 688 -21.95 4.89 37.09
C TYR A 688 -22.39 3.59 36.37
N ASP A 689 -23.23 3.66 35.34
CA ASP A 689 -23.64 2.43 34.62
C ASP A 689 -22.88 2.16 33.31
N PHE A 690 -21.75 2.83 33.06
CA PHE A 690 -20.95 2.60 31.82
C PHE A 690 -19.83 1.57 31.97
N GLU A 691 -19.60 0.98 33.14
CA GLU A 691 -18.57 -0.05 33.37
C GLU A 691 -19.02 -1.49 33.05
N GLY A 692 -20.29 -1.73 32.76
CA GLY A 692 -20.85 -3.09 32.53
C GLY A 692 -20.61 -3.69 31.13
N ASN A 693 -20.17 -2.95 30.13
CA ASN A 693 -20.11 -3.43 28.74
C ASN A 693 -18.75 -3.28 28.06
N LYS A 694 -17.66 -3.61 28.77
CA LYS A 694 -16.32 -3.70 28.17
C LYS A 694 -16.16 -4.75 27.06
N ASN A 695 -17.10 -5.66 26.90
CA ASN A 695 -17.02 -6.77 25.94
C ASN A 695 -17.70 -6.50 24.58
N LEU A 696 -18.38 -5.37 24.40
CA LEU A 696 -18.99 -5.04 23.09
C LEU A 696 -18.06 -4.25 22.16
N TRP A 697 -16.98 -3.67 22.69
CA TRP A 697 -16.06 -2.83 21.91
C TRP A 697 -14.87 -3.60 21.34
N MET A 698 -14.65 -4.87 21.73
CA MET A 698 -13.58 -5.70 21.18
C MET A 698 -13.94 -6.41 19.86
N ASN A 699 -15.20 -6.35 19.42
CA ASN A 699 -15.64 -6.99 18.18
C ASN A 699 -16.01 -6.00 17.06
N MET A 700 -15.69 -4.72 17.23
CA MET A 700 -15.96 -3.69 16.21
C MET A 700 -14.73 -2.88 15.80
N PHE A 701 -13.51 -3.35 16.14
CA PHE A 701 -12.26 -2.78 15.62
C PHE A 701 -11.33 -3.88 15.13
#